data_b4a4fe98574f11e4087b73be468f38be
#
_entry.id   b4a4fe98574f11e4087b73be468f38be
#
_cell.length_a   1.000
_cell.length_b   1.000
_cell.length_c   1.000
_cell.angle_alpha   90.00
_cell.angle_beta   90.00
_cell.angle_gamma   90.00
#
_symmetry.space_group_name_H-M   'P 1'
#
loop_
_entity.id
_entity.type
_entity.pdbx_description
1 polymer ?
#
loop_
_entity_poly.entity_id
_entity_poly.type
_entity_poly.pdbx_seq_one_letter_code
_entity_poly.pdbx_strand_id
1 'polypeptide(L)'
;MTHRPRLRLALALCALGTGFAAVSPVRAAEPKLPDDLAASLDRIFAKKEFKAKTFGPARWLDGGKAYTTVEDSATVKDAKEIVRYDTATGERRVLVSASQIADAGSGGKPPEIDDYSWSKDGSRLLLFTNTKKVWRKNTRGDYWILDLKGGKLHKVGGSAPESSLMFAKLSPDSTRVAYVHANNLYVQNLSDWLIARLTADGSATIVNGTSDWVYEEEFDLRDAYRWSPDGKQIAYWHFNTTGIGKFDLINNTASVYPVITEIPYPKAGTPNSAVTIGIVDATGASPAPITRFVELPGDPRDGYVPRMEWVGSSKNGESARGPQEIVLQQLNRLQNTDDVWLADAKTGIARRMFRDHDDAWVDVVDSWQWLPGGKDLLWVSERDGWRHAWAAPHDGADGNALRLLTPGNFDIAAVAGIGKVDERGEDWLYFTASPDDATRLYLYRVPIRGGGRPERVTPADKPGKHAYDVSPDGSWAFHTFSTIDRPPVTELVRLPSHEVVRVLEDNHAVAAAVASGSPDRPATEFFKVDLGDGVTLDGWMLKPPAFDPSKKWPLLMYVYGEPAGAEVQDHWFGDRMLFHRALANAGYVVACVDNRGTPAPKGRAWRKIVYGRVGVLASKEQAAAVRKLLAGRPYLDPERVASWGWSGGGSMTLNLLFRSPDLYGVGMSVAPVPDQTLYDTIYQERYMGLPQDNPDGYREGSPINFAEGLRGNLLLVHGTGDDNVHFQGSQKLINRLVALDKPFDFMEYPNRTHAINEGDGTSLHLHSLLARYLLEHLPAGPR
;
A
#
# COMPACT_ATOMS: atom_id res chain seq x y z
N MET A 1 -56.42 13.49 -51.83
CA MET A 1 -56.57 13.94 -53.22
C MET A 1 -55.29 14.68 -53.57
N THR A 2 -54.42 14.38 -54.43
CA THR A 2 -54.38 13.77 -55.76
C THR A 2 -52.89 13.62 -56.14
N HIS A 3 -52.56 12.43 -56.56
CA HIS A 3 -51.67 12.05 -57.65
C HIS A 3 -50.16 12.44 -57.74
N ARG A 4 -49.41 11.36 -57.80
CA ARG A 4 -48.02 11.23 -58.34
C ARG A 4 -48.04 11.42 -59.88
N PRO A 5 -46.86 11.67 -60.51
CA PRO A 5 -46.35 10.56 -61.32
C PRO A 5 -44.81 10.31 -61.18
N ARG A 6 -44.50 9.05 -61.46
CA ARG A 6 -43.13 8.48 -61.56
C ARG A 6 -42.55 8.83 -62.94
N LEU A 7 -41.25 9.23 -62.93
CA LEU A 7 -40.43 9.26 -64.14
C LEU A 7 -39.39 8.18 -64.10
N ARG A 8 -39.38 7.23 -65.00
CA ARG A 8 -38.33 6.24 -65.27
C ARG A 8 -37.36 6.87 -66.26
N LEU A 9 -36.02 6.82 -65.88
CA LEU A 9 -34.95 7.11 -66.84
C LEU A 9 -34.14 5.83 -67.03
N ALA A 10 -33.99 5.39 -68.27
CA ALA A 10 -33.18 4.25 -68.66
C ALA A 10 -31.71 4.68 -68.79
N LEU A 11 -30.79 3.93 -68.16
CA LEU A 11 -29.39 4.12 -68.42
C LEU A 11 -28.87 3.04 -69.39
N ALA A 12 -28.22 3.51 -70.44
CA ALA A 12 -27.47 2.65 -71.35
C ALA A 12 -26.07 2.36 -70.76
N LEU A 13 -25.70 1.11 -70.81
CA LEU A 13 -24.35 0.65 -70.44
C LEU A 13 -23.37 0.93 -71.58
N CYS A 14 -22.27 1.65 -71.28
CA CYS A 14 -21.00 1.57 -72.03
C CYS A 14 -19.97 0.89 -71.12
N ALA A 15 -19.59 -0.32 -71.52
CA ALA A 15 -18.48 -1.04 -70.88
C ALA A 15 -17.14 -0.57 -71.48
N LEU A 16 -16.31 0.07 -70.67
CA LEU A 16 -14.86 0.25 -70.91
C LEU A 16 -14.11 -0.47 -69.79
N GLY A 17 -13.55 -1.64 -70.15
CA GLY A 17 -12.72 -2.40 -69.27
C GLY A 17 -11.35 -1.73 -69.05
N THR A 18 -11.11 -1.26 -67.84
CA THR A 18 -9.74 -1.00 -67.32
C THR A 18 -9.56 -1.91 -66.13
N GLY A 19 -8.69 -2.90 -66.29
CA GLY A 19 -8.30 -3.79 -65.19
C GLY A 19 -7.59 -3.01 -64.09
N PHE A 20 -8.32 -2.72 -63.01
CA PHE A 20 -7.69 -2.37 -61.71
C PHE A 20 -7.34 -3.68 -61.00
N ALA A 21 -6.04 -4.03 -60.97
CA ALA A 21 -5.56 -5.02 -60.02
C ALA A 21 -5.86 -4.49 -58.60
N ALA A 22 -6.80 -5.10 -57.92
CA ALA A 22 -7.07 -4.86 -56.52
C ALA A 22 -5.82 -5.28 -55.73
N VAL A 23 -4.98 -4.33 -55.42
CA VAL A 23 -3.95 -4.52 -54.36
C VAL A 23 -4.74 -4.59 -53.06
N SER A 24 -5.03 -5.81 -52.59
CA SER A 24 -5.50 -5.99 -51.23
C SER A 24 -4.44 -5.38 -50.29
N PRO A 25 -4.80 -4.47 -49.39
CA PRO A 25 -3.86 -4.03 -48.38
C PRO A 25 -3.47 -5.27 -47.59
N VAL A 26 -2.19 -5.70 -47.68
CA VAL A 26 -1.61 -6.66 -46.77
C VAL A 26 -1.66 -5.97 -45.41
N ARG A 27 -2.69 -6.27 -44.66
CA ARG A 27 -2.73 -5.96 -43.23
C ARG A 27 -1.54 -6.70 -42.66
N ALA A 28 -0.49 -5.98 -42.27
CA ALA A 28 0.62 -6.58 -41.55
C ALA A 28 -0.01 -7.36 -40.38
N ALA A 29 0.25 -8.65 -40.33
CA ALA A 29 -0.23 -9.48 -39.21
C ALA A 29 0.28 -8.80 -37.94
N GLU A 30 -0.62 -8.53 -37.00
CA GLU A 30 -0.21 -8.06 -35.66
C GLU A 30 0.92 -8.98 -35.16
N PRO A 31 2.05 -8.43 -34.67
CA PRO A 31 3.15 -9.26 -34.22
C PRO A 31 2.66 -10.18 -33.09
N LYS A 32 2.58 -11.47 -33.39
CA LYS A 32 2.19 -12.49 -32.41
C LYS A 32 3.32 -12.56 -31.37
N LEU A 33 2.98 -12.56 -30.07
CA LEU A 33 3.97 -12.85 -29.03
C LEU A 33 4.66 -14.20 -29.32
N PRO A 34 5.97 -14.33 -29.10
CA PRO A 34 6.66 -15.61 -29.10
C PRO A 34 5.91 -16.60 -28.20
N ASP A 35 5.76 -17.85 -28.66
CA ASP A 35 4.93 -18.83 -27.97
C ASP A 35 5.37 -19.06 -26.52
N ASP A 36 6.68 -19.07 -26.22
CA ASP A 36 7.23 -19.22 -24.86
C ASP A 36 6.90 -18.03 -23.97
N LEU A 37 6.95 -16.80 -24.52
CA LEU A 37 6.59 -15.60 -23.78
C LEU A 37 5.07 -15.58 -23.50
N ALA A 38 4.25 -15.90 -24.51
CA ALA A 38 2.81 -15.97 -24.35
C ALA A 38 2.40 -17.02 -23.29
N ALA A 39 3.05 -18.20 -23.31
CA ALA A 39 2.83 -19.25 -22.31
C ALA A 39 3.25 -18.79 -20.89
N SER A 40 4.36 -18.05 -20.77
CA SER A 40 4.83 -17.51 -19.50
C SER A 40 3.82 -16.49 -18.93
N LEU A 41 3.32 -15.57 -19.75
CA LEU A 41 2.33 -14.58 -19.33
C LEU A 41 0.99 -15.24 -18.92
N ASP A 42 0.55 -16.28 -19.65
CA ASP A 42 -0.64 -17.05 -19.30
C ASP A 42 -0.51 -17.73 -17.92
N ARG A 43 0.64 -18.36 -17.64
CA ARG A 43 0.94 -18.97 -16.33
C ARG A 43 0.91 -17.95 -15.20
N ILE A 44 1.47 -16.75 -15.43
CA ILE A 44 1.56 -15.70 -14.41
C ILE A 44 0.18 -15.07 -14.17
N PHE A 45 -0.46 -14.55 -15.23
CA PHE A 45 -1.58 -13.61 -15.10
C PHE A 45 -2.97 -14.26 -15.25
N ALA A 46 -3.11 -15.33 -16.06
CA ALA A 46 -4.37 -16.04 -16.20
C ALA A 46 -4.49 -17.20 -15.21
N LYS A 47 -3.52 -18.11 -15.21
CA LYS A 47 -3.53 -19.28 -14.33
C LYS A 47 -3.12 -18.98 -12.89
N LYS A 48 -2.42 -17.85 -12.66
CA LYS A 48 -1.91 -17.43 -11.34
C LYS A 48 -1.11 -18.55 -10.65
N GLU A 49 -0.35 -19.31 -11.43
CA GLU A 49 0.39 -20.49 -11.01
C GLU A 49 1.43 -20.18 -9.91
N PHE A 50 1.96 -18.96 -9.92
CA PHE A 50 3.01 -18.52 -9.01
C PHE A 50 2.50 -17.70 -7.81
N LYS A 51 1.20 -17.77 -7.53
CA LYS A 51 0.63 -17.08 -6.36
C LYS A 51 1.13 -17.72 -5.08
N ALA A 52 2.02 -17.02 -4.37
CA ALA A 52 2.51 -17.46 -3.09
C ALA A 52 1.37 -17.46 -2.05
N LYS A 53 1.34 -18.47 -1.20
CA LYS A 53 0.45 -18.54 -0.05
C LYS A 53 1.01 -17.68 1.09
N THR A 54 0.12 -17.12 1.88
CA THR A 54 0.45 -16.42 3.11
C THR A 54 -0.03 -17.22 4.32
N PHE A 55 0.77 -17.27 5.38
CA PHE A 55 0.33 -17.81 6.66
C PHE A 55 -0.65 -16.82 7.33
N GLY A 56 -1.74 -17.32 7.89
CA GLY A 56 -2.70 -16.50 8.63
C GLY A 56 -4.06 -16.34 7.93
N PRO A 57 -4.92 -15.43 8.45
CA PRO A 57 -4.64 -14.52 9.55
C PRO A 57 -4.39 -15.23 10.88
N ALA A 58 -3.33 -14.86 11.59
CA ALA A 58 -2.99 -15.41 12.89
C ALA A 58 -3.18 -14.38 14.01
N ARG A 59 -3.50 -14.87 15.22
CA ARG A 59 -3.68 -14.04 16.42
C ARG A 59 -2.99 -14.68 17.61
N TRP A 60 -2.05 -13.98 18.24
CA TRP A 60 -1.44 -14.42 19.49
C TRP A 60 -2.47 -14.53 20.60
N LEU A 61 -2.36 -15.57 21.42
CA LEU A 61 -3.14 -15.79 22.63
C LEU A 61 -2.24 -16.02 23.83
N ASP A 62 -2.79 -15.82 25.03
CA ASP A 62 -2.15 -16.13 26.31
C ASP A 62 -0.72 -15.53 26.42
N GLY A 63 -0.56 -14.29 25.91
CA GLY A 63 0.73 -13.59 25.95
C GLY A 63 1.79 -14.14 25.02
N GLY A 64 1.44 -15.03 24.07
CA GLY A 64 2.40 -15.68 23.14
C GLY A 64 2.53 -17.19 23.39
N LYS A 65 1.93 -17.74 24.45
CA LYS A 65 1.95 -19.19 24.74
C LYS A 65 1.16 -20.00 23.73
N ALA A 66 0.22 -19.36 23.04
CA ALA A 66 -0.57 -19.97 21.98
C ALA A 66 -0.86 -18.94 20.87
N TYR A 67 -1.32 -19.44 19.73
CA TYR A 67 -1.87 -18.61 18.67
C TYR A 67 -3.05 -19.31 18.00
N THR A 68 -3.92 -18.53 17.35
CA THR A 68 -4.97 -19.05 16.49
C THR A 68 -4.73 -18.65 15.04
N THR A 69 -5.26 -19.45 14.12
CA THR A 69 -5.25 -19.17 12.68
C THR A 69 -6.52 -19.74 12.03
N VAL A 70 -6.81 -19.30 10.81
CA VAL A 70 -7.93 -19.81 10.02
C VAL A 70 -7.38 -20.85 9.05
N GLU A 71 -7.99 -22.06 9.06
CA GLU A 71 -7.60 -23.16 8.19
C GLU A 71 -8.82 -23.73 7.45
N ASP A 72 -8.56 -24.47 6.36
CA ASP A 72 -9.62 -25.23 5.70
C ASP A 72 -10.14 -26.32 6.63
N SER A 73 -11.47 -26.48 6.71
CA SER A 73 -12.07 -27.53 7.53
C SER A 73 -11.82 -28.91 6.94
N ALA A 74 -11.37 -29.83 7.78
CA ALA A 74 -11.21 -31.22 7.39
C ALA A 74 -12.55 -31.99 7.23
N THR A 75 -13.63 -31.45 7.79
CA THR A 75 -14.93 -32.12 7.89
C THR A 75 -16.02 -31.49 7.05
N VAL A 76 -15.91 -30.21 6.72
CA VAL A 76 -16.91 -29.46 5.94
C VAL A 76 -16.21 -28.88 4.71
N LYS A 77 -16.60 -29.37 3.53
CA LYS A 77 -16.03 -28.91 2.26
C LYS A 77 -16.27 -27.40 2.05
N ASP A 78 -15.26 -26.72 1.54
CA ASP A 78 -15.29 -25.28 1.20
C ASP A 78 -15.66 -24.39 2.41
N ALA A 79 -15.29 -24.81 3.63
CA ALA A 79 -15.49 -24.06 4.85
C ALA A 79 -14.19 -23.91 5.62
N LYS A 80 -14.14 -22.89 6.48
CA LYS A 80 -13.01 -22.57 7.33
C LYS A 80 -13.32 -22.89 8.80
N GLU A 81 -12.26 -23.18 9.55
CA GLU A 81 -12.32 -23.37 11.00
C GLU A 81 -11.20 -22.56 11.68
N ILE A 82 -11.39 -22.23 12.94
CA ILE A 82 -10.39 -21.52 13.73
C ILE A 82 -9.66 -22.53 14.61
N VAL A 83 -8.37 -22.62 14.40
CA VAL A 83 -7.50 -23.58 15.04
C VAL A 83 -6.55 -22.89 16.00
N ARG A 84 -6.39 -23.45 17.20
CA ARG A 84 -5.42 -23.04 18.19
C ARG A 84 -4.21 -23.96 18.15
N TYR A 85 -3.03 -23.35 18.23
CA TYR A 85 -1.77 -24.02 18.42
C TYR A 85 -1.13 -23.63 19.74
N ASP A 86 -0.62 -24.60 20.48
CA ASP A 86 0.38 -24.32 21.50
C ASP A 86 1.68 -23.90 20.80
N THR A 87 2.23 -22.76 21.22
CA THR A 87 3.37 -22.15 20.51
C THR A 87 4.62 -23.03 20.61
N ALA A 88 4.91 -23.57 21.79
CA ALA A 88 6.12 -24.34 22.04
C ALA A 88 6.04 -25.75 21.46
N THR A 89 4.93 -26.46 21.71
CA THR A 89 4.80 -27.89 21.36
C THR A 89 4.25 -28.12 19.96
N GLY A 90 3.44 -27.15 19.45
CA GLY A 90 2.71 -27.28 18.19
C GLY A 90 1.45 -28.14 18.32
N GLU A 91 1.00 -28.44 19.53
CA GLU A 91 -0.25 -29.15 19.74
C GLU A 91 -1.40 -28.36 19.06
N ARG A 92 -2.07 -29.04 18.11
CA ARG A 92 -3.15 -28.48 17.30
C ARG A 92 -4.51 -28.86 17.90
N ARG A 93 -5.36 -27.86 18.08
CA ARG A 93 -6.75 -28.07 18.52
C ARG A 93 -7.69 -27.18 17.69
N VAL A 94 -8.73 -27.78 17.11
CA VAL A 94 -9.85 -27.01 16.53
C VAL A 94 -10.57 -26.33 17.70
N LEU A 95 -10.58 -25.01 17.67
CA LEU A 95 -11.18 -24.20 18.71
C LEU A 95 -12.62 -23.85 18.36
N VAL A 96 -12.87 -23.54 17.08
CA VAL A 96 -14.20 -23.29 16.52
C VAL A 96 -14.29 -24.03 15.20
N SER A 97 -15.13 -25.06 15.15
CA SER A 97 -15.33 -25.88 13.95
C SER A 97 -16.26 -25.19 12.94
N ALA A 98 -16.11 -25.53 11.68
CA ALA A 98 -17.01 -25.06 10.63
C ALA A 98 -18.47 -25.43 10.89
N SER A 99 -18.74 -26.61 11.46
CA SER A 99 -20.09 -27.05 11.84
C SER A 99 -20.68 -26.18 12.94
N GLN A 100 -19.91 -25.83 13.99
CA GLN A 100 -20.38 -24.92 15.04
C GLN A 100 -20.80 -23.56 14.46
N ILE A 101 -20.04 -23.03 13.49
CA ILE A 101 -20.40 -21.78 12.83
C ILE A 101 -21.67 -21.95 11.99
N ALA A 102 -21.81 -23.07 11.27
CA ALA A 102 -23.00 -23.40 10.48
C ALA A 102 -24.24 -23.62 11.35
N ASP A 103 -24.11 -24.40 12.42
CA ASP A 103 -25.22 -24.77 13.32
C ASP A 103 -25.69 -23.57 14.14
N ALA A 104 -24.79 -22.62 14.46
CA ALA A 104 -25.11 -21.52 15.34
C ALA A 104 -26.03 -20.44 14.72
N GLY A 105 -26.27 -20.43 13.39
CA GLY A 105 -27.19 -19.41 12.89
C GLY A 105 -27.34 -19.21 11.39
N SER A 106 -26.59 -19.91 10.55
CA SER A 106 -26.57 -19.61 9.12
C SER A 106 -27.37 -20.57 8.21
N GLY A 107 -28.20 -21.41 8.78
CA GLY A 107 -29.10 -22.28 7.99
C GLY A 107 -28.39 -23.35 7.14
N GLY A 108 -27.19 -23.81 7.54
CA GLY A 108 -26.53 -25.00 7.00
C GLY A 108 -25.25 -24.78 6.19
N LYS A 109 -24.89 -23.54 5.81
CA LYS A 109 -23.59 -23.25 5.20
C LYS A 109 -22.82 -22.23 6.04
N PRO A 110 -21.58 -22.54 6.50
CA PRO A 110 -20.77 -21.55 7.19
C PRO A 110 -20.46 -20.35 6.28
N PRO A 111 -20.52 -19.11 6.79
CA PRO A 111 -20.05 -17.95 6.05
C PRO A 111 -18.54 -18.07 5.78
N GLU A 112 -18.09 -17.53 4.66
CA GLU A 112 -16.66 -17.37 4.39
C GLU A 112 -16.07 -16.35 5.37
N ILE A 113 -15.02 -16.74 6.08
CA ILE A 113 -14.35 -15.91 7.08
C ILE A 113 -13.22 -15.16 6.40
N ASP A 114 -13.37 -13.83 6.27
CA ASP A 114 -12.31 -12.96 5.78
C ASP A 114 -11.32 -12.57 6.90
N ASP A 115 -11.85 -12.27 8.10
CA ASP A 115 -11.06 -11.96 9.28
C ASP A 115 -11.85 -12.28 10.58
N TYR A 116 -11.14 -12.27 11.70
CA TYR A 116 -11.75 -12.52 13.01
C TYR A 116 -10.99 -11.82 14.14
N SER A 117 -11.68 -11.59 15.26
CA SER A 117 -11.06 -11.09 16.48
C SER A 117 -11.69 -11.69 17.74
N TRP A 118 -10.91 -11.78 18.81
CA TRP A 118 -11.33 -12.28 20.10
C TRP A 118 -11.82 -11.16 21.01
N SER A 119 -12.83 -11.43 21.85
CA SER A 119 -13.08 -10.61 23.02
C SER A 119 -11.90 -10.71 23.99
N LYS A 120 -11.66 -9.67 24.79
CA LYS A 120 -10.52 -9.62 25.71
C LYS A 120 -10.54 -10.76 26.75
N ASP A 121 -11.73 -11.20 27.15
CA ASP A 121 -11.94 -12.32 28.07
C ASP A 121 -11.91 -13.70 27.36
N GLY A 122 -11.74 -13.76 26.06
CA GLY A 122 -11.72 -14.98 25.26
C GLY A 122 -13.07 -15.71 25.16
N SER A 123 -14.17 -15.11 25.66
CA SER A 123 -15.49 -15.76 25.67
C SER A 123 -16.25 -15.65 24.37
N ARG A 124 -15.88 -14.70 23.50
CA ARG A 124 -16.56 -14.41 22.22
C ARG A 124 -15.59 -14.25 21.07
N LEU A 125 -16.08 -14.61 19.91
CA LEU A 125 -15.41 -14.44 18.64
C LEU A 125 -16.23 -13.53 17.73
N LEU A 126 -15.62 -12.46 17.22
CA LEU A 126 -16.19 -11.60 16.20
C LEU A 126 -15.66 -12.05 14.85
N LEU A 127 -16.56 -12.41 13.92
CA LEU A 127 -16.25 -12.82 12.55
C LEU A 127 -16.59 -11.70 11.58
N PHE A 128 -15.74 -11.48 10.58
CA PHE A 128 -15.95 -10.58 9.45
C PHE A 128 -16.13 -11.40 8.19
N THR A 129 -17.25 -11.19 7.49
CA THR A 129 -17.72 -12.04 6.39
C THR A 129 -18.41 -11.21 5.32
N ASN A 130 -18.71 -11.81 4.15
CA ASN A 130 -19.48 -11.19 3.06
C ASN A 130 -18.95 -9.78 2.73
N THR A 131 -17.64 -9.67 2.58
CA THR A 131 -16.93 -8.40 2.49
C THR A 131 -17.08 -7.77 1.12
N LYS A 132 -17.04 -6.45 1.07
CA LYS A 132 -17.05 -5.65 -0.16
C LYS A 132 -15.93 -4.60 -0.12
N LYS A 133 -15.31 -4.44 -1.29
CA LYS A 133 -14.32 -3.39 -1.52
C LYS A 133 -14.99 -2.01 -1.46
N VAL A 134 -14.37 -1.07 -0.75
CA VAL A 134 -14.76 0.35 -0.75
C VAL A 134 -13.82 1.11 -1.68
N TRP A 135 -12.61 1.42 -1.28
CA TRP A 135 -11.59 2.01 -2.15
C TRP A 135 -10.50 0.98 -2.48
N ARG A 136 -9.57 0.76 -1.56
CA ARG A 136 -8.44 -0.17 -1.75
C ARG A 136 -8.69 -1.56 -1.18
N LYS A 137 -9.45 -1.65 -0.10
CA LYS A 137 -9.66 -2.88 0.67
C LYS A 137 -11.13 -3.18 0.89
N ASN A 138 -11.41 -4.43 1.25
CA ASN A 138 -12.71 -4.86 1.70
C ASN A 138 -12.91 -4.36 3.14
N THR A 139 -13.52 -3.19 3.31
CA THR A 139 -13.77 -2.58 4.61
C THR A 139 -15.24 -2.60 5.03
N ARG A 140 -16.12 -3.01 4.13
CA ARG A 140 -17.54 -3.17 4.35
C ARG A 140 -17.92 -4.64 4.32
N GLY A 141 -18.79 -5.10 5.22
CA GLY A 141 -19.22 -6.49 5.25
C GLY A 141 -20.28 -6.76 6.32
N ASP A 142 -20.52 -8.04 6.57
CA ASP A 142 -21.35 -8.54 7.65
C ASP A 142 -20.47 -8.98 8.81
N TYR A 143 -20.94 -8.73 10.03
CA TYR A 143 -20.26 -9.14 11.25
C TYR A 143 -21.15 -10.05 12.08
N TRP A 144 -20.50 -11.05 12.69
CA TRP A 144 -21.16 -12.03 13.53
C TRP A 144 -20.39 -12.23 14.83
N ILE A 145 -21.11 -12.41 15.93
CA ILE A 145 -20.54 -12.75 17.23
C ILE A 145 -20.95 -14.17 17.60
N LEU A 146 -19.97 -15.03 17.78
CA LEU A 146 -20.14 -16.37 18.33
C LEU A 146 -19.86 -16.34 19.83
N ASP A 147 -20.89 -16.67 20.64
CA ASP A 147 -20.70 -16.95 22.05
C ASP A 147 -20.19 -18.38 22.22
N LEU A 148 -18.98 -18.53 22.71
CA LEU A 148 -18.32 -19.85 22.79
C LEU A 148 -18.92 -20.76 23.89
N LYS A 149 -19.58 -20.19 24.92
CA LYS A 149 -20.21 -20.98 25.96
C LYS A 149 -21.61 -21.44 25.55
N GLY A 150 -22.35 -20.53 24.90
CA GLY A 150 -23.72 -20.81 24.47
C GLY A 150 -23.84 -21.42 23.09
N GLY A 151 -22.78 -21.41 22.28
CA GLY A 151 -22.76 -21.89 20.91
C GLY A 151 -23.66 -21.09 19.95
N LYS A 152 -24.10 -19.88 20.37
CA LYS A 152 -25.00 -19.03 19.56
C LYS A 152 -24.24 -18.06 18.71
N LEU A 153 -24.59 -18.00 17.42
CA LEU A 153 -24.09 -17.01 16.46
C LEU A 153 -25.15 -15.91 16.29
N HIS A 154 -24.74 -14.66 16.50
CA HIS A 154 -25.62 -13.50 16.36
C HIS A 154 -25.08 -12.52 15.32
N LYS A 155 -25.95 -12.06 14.40
CA LYS A 155 -25.61 -11.02 13.44
C LYS A 155 -25.54 -9.68 14.16
N VAL A 156 -24.46 -8.93 13.94
CA VAL A 156 -24.29 -7.55 14.40
C VAL A 156 -25.10 -6.61 13.50
N GLY A 157 -25.65 -5.54 14.06
CA GLY A 157 -26.36 -4.51 13.32
C GLY A 157 -27.85 -4.80 13.06
N GLY A 158 -28.40 -5.91 13.59
CA GLY A 158 -29.82 -6.24 13.51
C GLY A 158 -30.32 -6.34 12.07
N SER A 159 -31.23 -5.42 11.68
CA SER A 159 -31.82 -5.36 10.33
C SER A 159 -31.02 -4.55 9.31
N ALA A 160 -29.76 -4.18 9.61
CA ALA A 160 -28.91 -3.48 8.65
C ALA A 160 -28.75 -4.31 7.35
N PRO A 161 -28.71 -3.67 6.18
CA PRO A 161 -28.51 -4.35 4.90
C PRO A 161 -27.23 -5.21 4.90
N GLU A 162 -27.21 -6.25 4.08
CA GLU A 162 -26.02 -7.08 3.88
C GLU A 162 -24.83 -6.25 3.41
N SER A 163 -23.64 -6.61 3.90
CA SER A 163 -22.39 -5.95 3.55
C SER A 163 -22.40 -4.42 3.75
N SER A 164 -23.11 -3.92 4.78
CA SER A 164 -23.26 -2.48 5.02
C SER A 164 -22.52 -1.96 6.25
N LEU A 165 -22.04 -2.83 7.13
CA LEU A 165 -21.31 -2.43 8.34
C LEU A 165 -19.80 -2.32 8.07
N MET A 166 -19.14 -1.47 8.85
CA MET A 166 -17.68 -1.27 8.79
C MET A 166 -17.09 -1.32 10.19
N PHE A 167 -15.90 -1.87 10.30
CA PHE A 167 -15.00 -1.80 11.47
C PHE A 167 -15.62 -2.22 12.80
N ALA A 168 -16.46 -3.27 12.81
CA ALA A 168 -17.00 -3.74 14.08
C ALA A 168 -15.88 -4.16 15.05
N LYS A 169 -15.99 -3.72 16.32
CA LYS A 169 -15.01 -4.02 17.38
C LYS A 169 -15.71 -4.29 18.70
N LEU A 170 -15.33 -5.37 19.37
CA LEU A 170 -15.75 -5.66 20.73
C LEU A 170 -15.18 -4.63 21.70
N SER A 171 -15.98 -4.24 22.70
CA SER A 171 -15.51 -3.37 23.77
C SER A 171 -14.48 -4.09 24.64
N PRO A 172 -13.50 -3.38 25.26
CA PRO A 172 -12.51 -3.99 26.14
C PRO A 172 -13.08 -4.73 27.34
N ASP A 173 -14.29 -4.40 27.78
CA ASP A 173 -15.03 -5.10 28.84
C ASP A 173 -15.83 -6.32 28.33
N SER A 174 -15.74 -6.62 27.02
CA SER A 174 -16.42 -7.74 26.35
C SER A 174 -17.95 -7.73 26.46
N THR A 175 -18.58 -6.57 26.74
CA THR A 175 -20.05 -6.47 26.95
C THR A 175 -20.80 -5.90 25.76
N ARG A 176 -20.07 -5.25 24.80
CA ARG A 176 -20.66 -4.52 23.66
C ARG A 176 -19.84 -4.72 22.40
N VAL A 177 -20.44 -4.39 21.26
CA VAL A 177 -19.77 -4.24 19.97
C VAL A 177 -20.13 -2.87 19.40
N ALA A 178 -19.13 -2.10 18.95
CA ALA A 178 -19.37 -0.88 18.17
C ALA A 178 -19.07 -1.14 16.70
N TYR A 179 -19.72 -0.37 15.82
CA TYR A 179 -19.53 -0.43 14.37
C TYR A 179 -19.94 0.88 13.70
N VAL A 180 -19.51 1.06 12.45
CA VAL A 180 -19.94 2.17 11.60
C VAL A 180 -21.00 1.67 10.61
N HIS A 181 -22.07 2.44 10.46
CA HIS A 181 -23.10 2.23 9.45
C HIS A 181 -23.62 3.59 8.94
N ALA A 182 -23.69 3.76 7.62
CA ALA A 182 -24.16 5.00 6.99
C ALA A 182 -23.54 6.27 7.62
N ASN A 183 -22.21 6.28 7.73
CA ASN A 183 -21.40 7.38 8.28
C ASN A 183 -21.73 7.79 9.71
N ASN A 184 -22.30 6.87 10.50
CA ASN A 184 -22.56 7.05 11.92
C ASN A 184 -22.04 5.88 12.74
N LEU A 185 -21.68 6.18 13.99
CA LEU A 185 -21.29 5.21 15.00
C LEU A 185 -22.51 4.64 15.73
N TYR A 186 -22.48 3.35 15.95
CA TYR A 186 -23.45 2.58 16.70
C TYR A 186 -22.74 1.71 17.72
N VAL A 187 -23.44 1.40 18.80
CA VAL A 187 -23.06 0.38 19.79
C VAL A 187 -24.22 -0.59 19.99
N GLN A 188 -23.89 -1.87 20.11
CA GLN A 188 -24.85 -2.92 20.37
C GLN A 188 -24.45 -3.66 21.65
N ASN A 189 -25.37 -3.79 22.59
CA ASN A 189 -25.18 -4.53 23.84
C ASN A 189 -25.29 -6.04 23.57
N LEU A 190 -24.38 -6.83 24.12
CA LEU A 190 -24.32 -8.27 23.89
C LEU A 190 -25.20 -9.11 24.85
N SER A 191 -25.82 -8.49 25.84
CA SER A 191 -26.73 -9.20 26.75
C SER A 191 -28.19 -9.22 26.27
N ASP A 192 -28.66 -8.13 25.67
CA ASP A 192 -30.04 -7.94 25.22
C ASP A 192 -30.16 -7.58 23.74
N TRP A 193 -29.01 -7.42 23.05
CA TRP A 193 -28.88 -7.09 21.64
C TRP A 193 -29.47 -5.73 21.25
N LEU A 194 -29.74 -4.85 22.20
CA LEU A 194 -30.23 -3.51 21.95
C LEU A 194 -29.13 -2.69 21.26
N ILE A 195 -29.55 -1.92 20.24
CA ILE A 195 -28.68 -1.05 19.44
C ILE A 195 -28.95 0.39 19.87
N ALA A 196 -27.88 1.12 20.18
CA ALA A 196 -27.90 2.55 20.40
C ALA A 196 -27.06 3.27 19.31
N ARG A 197 -27.60 4.35 18.75
CA ARG A 197 -26.90 5.22 17.82
C ARG A 197 -26.12 6.26 18.60
N LEU A 198 -24.81 6.37 18.37
CA LEU A 198 -23.91 7.27 19.08
C LEU A 198 -23.76 8.63 18.41
N THR A 199 -23.80 8.68 17.07
CA THR A 199 -23.75 9.93 16.28
C THR A 199 -24.96 9.99 15.35
N ALA A 200 -25.45 11.19 15.06
CA ALA A 200 -26.71 11.37 14.34
C ALA A 200 -26.63 12.28 13.11
N ASP A 201 -25.48 12.89 12.88
CA ASP A 201 -25.22 13.89 11.84
C ASP A 201 -24.57 13.31 10.57
N GLY A 202 -24.25 12.02 10.55
CA GLY A 202 -23.68 11.33 9.41
C GLY A 202 -24.51 11.52 8.14
N SER A 203 -23.86 11.94 7.05
CA SER A 203 -24.48 12.31 5.78
C SER A 203 -23.50 12.05 4.63
N ALA A 204 -23.79 12.52 3.44
CA ALA A 204 -22.86 12.47 2.31
C ALA A 204 -21.58 13.32 2.53
N THR A 205 -21.65 14.32 3.43
CA THR A 205 -20.53 15.25 3.69
C THR A 205 -20.04 15.21 5.14
N ILE A 206 -20.75 14.56 6.03
CA ILE A 206 -20.32 14.33 7.42
C ILE A 206 -20.08 12.85 7.63
N VAL A 207 -18.86 12.50 8.03
CA VAL A 207 -18.43 11.12 8.18
C VAL A 207 -17.88 10.90 9.59
N ASN A 208 -18.46 9.94 10.33
CA ASN A 208 -18.09 9.60 11.70
C ASN A 208 -17.56 8.16 11.78
N GLY A 209 -16.36 7.97 12.35
CA GLY A 209 -15.82 6.66 12.67
C GLY A 209 -15.22 5.89 11.48
N THR A 210 -15.26 6.46 10.30
CA THR A 210 -14.46 6.07 9.12
C THR A 210 -13.84 7.33 8.52
N SER A 211 -13.02 7.23 7.48
CA SER A 211 -12.32 8.36 6.87
C SER A 211 -12.95 8.81 5.54
N ASP A 212 -12.50 9.96 5.05
CA ASP A 212 -12.65 10.34 3.65
C ASP A 212 -11.61 9.63 2.78
N TRP A 213 -11.71 9.83 1.45
CA TRP A 213 -10.85 9.16 0.48
C TRP A 213 -9.36 9.46 0.69
N VAL A 214 -9.00 10.74 0.90
CA VAL A 214 -7.59 11.16 0.96
C VAL A 214 -6.88 10.69 2.24
N TYR A 215 -7.58 10.62 3.37
CA TYR A 215 -7.03 10.03 4.60
C TYR A 215 -6.89 8.51 4.51
N GLU A 216 -7.82 7.83 3.82
CA GLU A 216 -7.66 6.39 3.56
C GLU A 216 -6.44 6.12 2.70
N GLU A 217 -6.27 6.87 1.61
CA GLU A 217 -5.17 6.65 0.66
C GLU A 217 -3.80 7.01 1.24
N GLU A 218 -3.67 8.22 1.83
CA GLU A 218 -2.36 8.79 2.14
C GLU A 218 -1.91 8.58 3.59
N PHE A 219 -2.85 8.34 4.49
CA PHE A 219 -2.55 8.04 5.89
C PHE A 219 -2.91 6.61 6.30
N ASP A 220 -3.41 5.77 5.40
CA ASP A 220 -3.90 4.41 5.70
C ASP A 220 -4.93 4.41 6.84
N LEU A 221 -5.65 5.52 7.04
CA LEU A 221 -6.68 5.65 8.05
C LEU A 221 -8.03 5.24 7.48
N ARG A 222 -8.53 4.05 7.86
CA ARG A 222 -9.86 3.54 7.47
C ARG A 222 -10.75 3.41 8.67
N ASP A 223 -10.25 2.73 9.67
CA ASP A 223 -10.88 2.48 10.96
C ASP A 223 -10.65 3.68 11.88
N ALA A 224 -11.62 4.59 11.89
CA ALA A 224 -11.47 5.92 12.47
C ALA A 224 -12.22 6.07 13.80
N TYR A 225 -12.18 5.06 14.69
CA TYR A 225 -12.61 5.18 16.07
C TYR A 225 -11.85 4.26 17.02
N ARG A 226 -11.81 4.60 18.31
CA ARG A 226 -11.08 3.87 19.34
C ARG A 226 -11.93 3.75 20.61
N TRP A 227 -12.08 2.54 21.13
CA TRP A 227 -12.66 2.28 22.45
C TRP A 227 -11.75 2.79 23.56
N SER A 228 -12.31 3.43 24.58
CA SER A 228 -11.58 3.68 25.82
C SER A 228 -11.19 2.36 26.50
N PRO A 229 -10.06 2.29 27.23
CA PRO A 229 -9.60 1.04 27.88
C PRO A 229 -10.61 0.41 28.85
N ASP A 230 -11.53 1.20 29.42
CA ASP A 230 -12.62 0.73 30.29
C ASP A 230 -13.90 0.36 29.52
N GLY A 231 -13.91 0.53 28.19
CA GLY A 231 -15.02 0.23 27.32
C GLY A 231 -16.25 1.16 27.45
N LYS A 232 -16.13 2.31 28.13
CA LYS A 232 -17.29 3.18 28.39
C LYS A 232 -17.43 4.32 27.38
N GLN A 233 -16.36 4.69 26.71
CA GLN A 233 -16.33 5.79 25.75
C GLN A 233 -15.73 5.34 24.42
N ILE A 234 -16.05 6.09 23.37
CA ILE A 234 -15.42 5.99 22.06
C ILE A 234 -14.88 7.38 21.69
N ALA A 235 -13.60 7.43 21.33
CA ALA A 235 -13.02 8.54 20.60
C ALA A 235 -13.06 8.25 19.10
N TYR A 236 -13.43 9.24 18.26
CA TYR A 236 -13.61 9.03 16.84
C TYR A 236 -13.24 10.25 16.03
N TRP A 237 -12.80 10.03 14.78
CA TRP A 237 -12.63 11.09 13.79
C TRP A 237 -14.00 11.50 13.24
N HIS A 238 -14.21 12.80 13.22
CA HIS A 238 -15.35 13.46 12.60
C HIS A 238 -14.84 14.28 11.41
N PHE A 239 -15.23 13.90 10.20
CA PHE A 239 -14.87 14.57 8.96
C PHE A 239 -16.05 15.41 8.47
N ASN A 240 -15.75 16.65 8.07
CA ASN A 240 -16.66 17.51 7.32
C ASN A 240 -16.05 17.82 5.95
N THR A 241 -16.55 17.14 4.91
CA THR A 241 -16.10 17.26 3.52
C THR A 241 -16.85 18.34 2.73
N THR A 242 -17.67 19.18 3.40
CA THR A 242 -18.40 20.27 2.74
C THR A 242 -17.42 21.25 2.10
N GLY A 243 -17.61 21.54 0.80
CA GLY A 243 -16.77 22.48 0.06
C GLY A 243 -15.49 21.92 -0.54
N ILE A 244 -15.22 20.62 -0.38
CA ILE A 244 -14.12 19.94 -1.10
C ILE A 244 -14.48 19.81 -2.57
N GLY A 245 -13.46 19.95 -3.43
CA GLY A 245 -13.59 19.67 -4.87
C GLY A 245 -13.97 18.21 -5.09
N LYS A 246 -14.84 17.97 -6.07
CA LYS A 246 -15.34 16.64 -6.40
C LYS A 246 -14.79 16.20 -7.74
N PHE A 247 -14.54 14.90 -7.85
CA PHE A 247 -14.20 14.27 -9.12
C PHE A 247 -15.25 13.20 -9.48
N ASP A 248 -15.70 13.23 -10.75
CA ASP A 248 -16.68 12.29 -11.26
C ASP A 248 -16.01 11.15 -12.00
N LEU A 249 -16.12 9.92 -11.46
CA LEU A 249 -15.79 8.70 -12.17
C LEU A 249 -16.99 8.29 -13.03
N ILE A 250 -16.78 8.21 -14.33
CA ILE A 250 -17.82 7.91 -15.31
C ILE A 250 -17.66 6.46 -15.79
N ASN A 251 -18.57 5.60 -15.37
CA ASN A 251 -18.64 4.22 -15.86
C ASN A 251 -19.58 4.13 -17.06
N ASN A 252 -19.00 4.09 -18.26
CA ASN A 252 -19.73 4.00 -19.52
C ASN A 252 -20.15 2.56 -19.88
N THR A 253 -19.74 1.55 -19.11
CA THR A 253 -19.96 0.12 -19.44
C THR A 253 -20.99 -0.56 -18.54
N ALA A 254 -21.48 0.11 -17.49
CA ALA A 254 -22.36 -0.50 -16.50
C ALA A 254 -23.81 -0.66 -16.99
N SER A 255 -24.30 0.28 -17.82
CA SER A 255 -25.70 0.29 -18.31
C SER A 255 -25.81 1.10 -19.60
N VAL A 256 -27.06 1.24 -20.13
CA VAL A 256 -27.35 2.05 -21.35
C VAL A 256 -26.94 3.53 -21.18
N TYR A 257 -27.12 4.07 -19.98
CA TYR A 257 -26.61 5.40 -19.61
C TYR A 257 -25.42 5.26 -18.66
N PRO A 258 -24.46 6.19 -18.71
CA PRO A 258 -23.32 6.17 -17.78
C PRO A 258 -23.76 6.19 -16.33
N VAL A 259 -23.04 5.46 -15.49
CA VAL A 259 -23.15 5.57 -14.02
C VAL A 259 -22.04 6.48 -13.54
N ILE A 260 -22.42 7.53 -12.80
CA ILE A 260 -21.47 8.50 -12.25
C ILE A 260 -21.28 8.20 -10.74
N THR A 261 -20.02 8.09 -10.33
CA THR A 261 -19.63 8.04 -8.92
C THR A 261 -18.85 9.30 -8.60
N GLU A 262 -19.42 10.14 -7.74
CA GLU A 262 -18.80 11.38 -7.28
C GLU A 262 -17.90 11.08 -6.06
N ILE A 263 -16.65 11.57 -6.12
CA ILE A 263 -15.66 11.41 -5.04
C ILE A 263 -15.23 12.80 -4.57
N PRO A 264 -15.36 13.14 -3.26
CA PRO A 264 -14.67 14.29 -2.68
C PRO A 264 -13.16 14.05 -2.74
N TYR A 265 -12.46 14.79 -3.58
CA TYR A 265 -11.03 14.64 -3.83
C TYR A 265 -10.35 16.02 -3.82
N PRO A 266 -9.64 16.36 -2.75
CA PRO A 266 -8.92 17.63 -2.66
C PRO A 266 -7.64 17.56 -3.50
N LYS A 267 -7.55 18.34 -4.58
CA LYS A 267 -6.33 18.48 -5.39
C LYS A 267 -5.37 19.46 -4.74
N ALA A 268 -4.08 19.30 -4.98
CA ALA A 268 -3.03 20.16 -4.45
C ALA A 268 -3.39 21.65 -4.58
N GLY A 269 -3.27 22.39 -3.48
CA GLY A 269 -3.64 23.81 -3.39
C GLY A 269 -5.11 24.09 -3.11
N THR A 270 -5.99 23.08 -3.06
CA THR A 270 -7.42 23.27 -2.77
C THR A 270 -7.76 22.96 -1.29
N PRO A 271 -8.96 23.34 -0.79
CA PRO A 271 -9.35 23.05 0.59
C PRO A 271 -9.42 21.56 0.91
N ASN A 272 -9.02 21.18 2.14
CA ASN A 272 -9.18 19.86 2.73
C ASN A 272 -10.49 19.70 3.51
N SER A 273 -10.80 18.47 3.95
CA SER A 273 -11.82 18.20 4.96
C SER A 273 -11.46 18.88 6.29
N ALA A 274 -12.47 19.42 6.98
CA ALA A 274 -12.29 19.74 8.39
C ALA A 274 -12.33 18.46 9.21
N VAL A 275 -11.28 18.19 9.98
CA VAL A 275 -11.15 16.97 10.77
C VAL A 275 -11.02 17.33 12.26
N THR A 276 -11.92 16.77 13.06
CA THR A 276 -11.93 16.95 14.52
C THR A 276 -12.08 15.59 15.21
N ILE A 277 -11.69 15.54 16.49
CA ILE A 277 -11.81 14.33 17.30
C ILE A 277 -12.97 14.49 18.27
N GLY A 278 -13.98 13.64 18.15
CA GLY A 278 -15.13 13.56 19.07
C GLY A 278 -14.96 12.45 20.10
N ILE A 279 -15.43 12.69 21.32
CA ILE A 279 -15.50 11.72 22.40
C ILE A 279 -16.97 11.56 22.79
N VAL A 280 -17.47 10.35 22.81
CA VAL A 280 -18.87 10.05 23.08
C VAL A 280 -19.01 8.91 24.09
N ASP A 281 -20.05 8.98 24.98
CA ASP A 281 -20.44 7.86 25.83
C ASP A 281 -20.93 6.69 24.96
N ALA A 282 -20.36 5.53 25.20
CA ALA A 282 -20.66 4.29 24.45
C ALA A 282 -21.32 3.21 25.34
N THR A 283 -21.83 3.60 26.50
CA THR A 283 -22.55 2.67 27.39
C THR A 283 -23.92 2.28 26.83
N GLY A 284 -24.47 3.08 25.92
CA GLY A 284 -25.83 2.91 25.40
C GLY A 284 -26.94 3.38 26.37
N ALA A 285 -26.57 3.98 27.51
CA ALA A 285 -27.52 4.46 28.50
C ALA A 285 -28.32 5.69 28.06
N SER A 286 -27.74 6.51 27.17
CA SER A 286 -28.40 7.68 26.59
C SER A 286 -28.86 7.39 25.15
N PRO A 287 -30.12 7.70 24.79
CA PRO A 287 -30.61 7.57 23.43
C PRO A 287 -30.01 8.64 22.48
N ALA A 288 -29.42 9.72 23.03
CA ALA A 288 -28.79 10.80 22.30
C ALA A 288 -27.55 11.28 23.09
N PRO A 289 -26.47 10.51 23.08
CA PRO A 289 -25.25 10.91 23.79
C PRO A 289 -24.64 12.18 23.18
N ILE A 290 -24.14 13.06 24.04
CA ILE A 290 -23.50 14.30 23.62
C ILE A 290 -22.03 13.99 23.28
N THR A 291 -21.60 14.39 22.09
CA THR A 291 -20.19 14.37 21.71
C THR A 291 -19.46 15.58 22.31
N ARG A 292 -18.33 15.34 22.92
CA ARG A 292 -17.34 16.37 23.28
C ARG A 292 -16.23 16.36 22.26
N PHE A 293 -15.92 17.50 21.68
CA PHE A 293 -14.81 17.62 20.77
C PHE A 293 -13.52 18.00 21.50
N VAL A 294 -12.39 17.45 21.02
CA VAL A 294 -11.06 17.81 21.48
C VAL A 294 -10.69 19.17 20.92
N GLU A 295 -10.19 20.07 21.79
CA GLU A 295 -9.77 21.42 21.43
C GLU A 295 -8.32 21.40 20.93
N LEU A 296 -8.12 21.27 19.61
CA LEU A 296 -6.82 21.43 18.97
C LEU A 296 -6.68 22.85 18.39
N PRO A 297 -5.48 23.42 18.42
CA PRO A 297 -5.24 24.75 17.83
C PRO A 297 -5.29 24.70 16.30
N GLY A 298 -5.61 25.86 15.68
CA GLY A 298 -5.64 26.05 14.24
C GLY A 298 -6.99 25.77 13.59
N ASP A 299 -7.08 26.04 12.29
CA ASP A 299 -8.24 25.66 11.49
C ASP A 299 -8.17 24.15 11.19
N PRO A 300 -9.23 23.38 11.48
CA PRO A 300 -9.25 21.94 11.22
C PRO A 300 -9.14 21.56 9.72
N ARG A 301 -9.17 22.55 8.80
CA ARG A 301 -8.91 22.35 7.36
C ARG A 301 -7.46 22.59 6.96
N ASP A 302 -6.69 23.31 7.79
CA ASP A 302 -5.28 23.65 7.52
C ASP A 302 -4.29 22.72 8.22
N GLY A 303 -4.74 21.55 8.65
CA GLY A 303 -3.93 20.54 9.28
C GLY A 303 -4.56 19.16 9.18
N TYR A 304 -3.85 18.19 9.69
CA TYR A 304 -4.28 16.78 9.64
C TYR A 304 -4.16 16.15 11.02
N VAL A 305 -5.08 15.23 11.35
CA VAL A 305 -5.01 14.38 12.54
C VAL A 305 -4.92 12.93 12.09
N PRO A 306 -3.74 12.44 11.65
CA PRO A 306 -3.62 11.11 11.05
C PRO A 306 -3.75 9.97 12.05
N ARG A 307 -3.39 10.18 13.33
CA ARG A 307 -3.38 9.13 14.36
C ARG A 307 -3.94 9.65 15.69
N MET A 308 -4.61 8.76 16.38
CA MET A 308 -5.13 8.94 17.73
C MET A 308 -5.20 7.59 18.46
N GLU A 309 -4.89 7.57 19.75
CA GLU A 309 -5.05 6.40 20.61
C GLU A 309 -5.32 6.80 22.06
N TRP A 310 -6.01 5.95 22.83
CA TRP A 310 -6.16 6.17 24.26
C TRP A 310 -4.86 5.89 25.00
N VAL A 311 -4.53 6.74 25.97
CA VAL A 311 -3.40 6.47 26.89
C VAL A 311 -3.74 5.24 27.72
N GLY A 312 -2.80 4.28 27.75
CA GLY A 312 -2.99 3.01 28.44
C GLY A 312 -3.66 1.89 27.63
N SER A 313 -4.02 2.14 26.36
CA SER A 313 -4.40 1.08 25.41
C SER A 313 -3.12 0.46 24.79
N SER A 314 -2.26 -0.17 25.58
CA SER A 314 -1.13 -0.91 25.01
C SER A 314 -1.62 -2.26 24.45
N LYS A 315 -0.98 -2.74 23.37
CA LYS A 315 -1.18 -4.11 22.85
C LYS A 315 -0.94 -5.18 23.93
N ASN A 316 -0.23 -4.82 25.00
CA ASN A 316 0.16 -5.70 26.12
C ASN A 316 -0.73 -5.61 27.35
N GLY A 317 -1.84 -4.82 27.32
CA GLY A 317 -2.91 -4.88 28.33
C GLY A 317 -2.61 -4.26 29.70
N GLU A 318 -1.48 -3.61 29.93
CA GLU A 318 -1.17 -2.97 31.22
C GLU A 318 -1.42 -1.46 31.15
N SER A 319 -2.52 -1.01 31.77
CA SER A 319 -2.77 0.42 32.00
C SER A 319 -2.44 0.77 33.43
N ALA A 320 -1.38 1.54 33.65
CA ALA A 320 -1.04 2.08 34.98
C ALA A 320 -1.89 3.31 35.35
N ARG A 321 -2.64 3.90 34.39
CA ARG A 321 -3.49 5.09 34.58
C ARG A 321 -4.85 4.81 33.93
N GLY A 322 -5.94 5.22 34.57
CA GLY A 322 -7.29 5.05 34.04
C GLY A 322 -7.51 5.82 32.73
N PRO A 323 -8.61 5.55 32.01
CA PRO A 323 -8.89 6.08 30.66
C PRO A 323 -9.29 7.55 30.73
N GLN A 324 -8.34 8.44 30.89
CA GLN A 324 -8.60 9.88 31.06
C GLN A 324 -7.98 10.74 29.95
N GLU A 325 -7.02 10.22 29.20
CA GLU A 325 -6.31 10.97 28.18
C GLU A 325 -6.29 10.24 26.84
N ILE A 326 -6.28 11.02 25.77
CA ILE A 326 -6.07 10.59 24.39
C ILE A 326 -4.79 11.22 23.91
N VAL A 327 -3.89 10.41 23.30
CA VAL A 327 -2.73 10.90 22.59
C VAL A 327 -3.05 10.98 21.10
N LEU A 328 -2.63 12.06 20.40
CA LEU A 328 -2.89 12.27 19.00
C LEU A 328 -1.74 13.02 18.32
N GLN A 329 -1.57 12.75 17.02
CA GLN A 329 -0.67 13.45 16.11
C GLN A 329 -1.46 14.51 15.36
N GLN A 330 -0.93 15.74 15.30
CA GLN A 330 -1.48 16.82 14.48
C GLN A 330 -0.38 17.38 13.58
N LEU A 331 -0.50 17.09 12.29
CA LEU A 331 0.37 17.70 11.27
C LEU A 331 -0.19 19.07 10.85
N ASN A 332 0.70 20.03 10.59
CA ASN A 332 0.33 21.19 9.82
C ASN A 332 0.11 20.83 8.34
N ARG A 333 -0.47 21.72 7.54
CA ARG A 333 -0.78 21.47 6.14
C ARG A 333 0.46 21.10 5.30
N LEU A 334 1.60 21.73 5.55
CA LEU A 334 2.86 21.40 4.87
C LEU A 334 3.47 20.07 5.32
N GLN A 335 2.90 19.44 6.36
CA GLN A 335 3.37 18.17 6.92
C GLN A 335 4.86 18.19 7.33
N ASN A 336 5.38 19.36 7.65
CA ASN A 336 6.75 19.54 8.13
C ASN A 336 6.83 19.73 9.66
N THR A 337 5.69 19.72 10.33
CA THR A 337 5.56 19.79 11.78
C THR A 337 4.49 18.80 12.24
N ASP A 338 4.84 17.94 13.18
CA ASP A 338 3.92 17.05 13.90
C ASP A 338 3.92 17.42 15.38
N ASP A 339 2.81 17.99 15.85
CA ASP A 339 2.57 18.23 17.26
C ASP A 339 1.87 17.01 17.87
N VAL A 340 2.50 16.42 18.88
CA VAL A 340 1.91 15.32 19.65
C VAL A 340 1.19 15.90 20.86
N TRP A 341 -0.11 15.65 20.94
CA TRP A 341 -1.01 16.19 21.96
C TRP A 341 -1.49 15.10 22.91
N LEU A 342 -1.71 15.51 24.17
CA LEU A 342 -2.47 14.75 25.17
C LEU A 342 -3.73 15.54 25.49
N ALA A 343 -4.89 14.95 25.22
CA ALA A 343 -6.20 15.55 25.46
C ALA A 343 -6.90 14.86 26.63
N ASP A 344 -7.40 15.64 27.59
CA ASP A 344 -8.23 15.16 28.69
C ASP A 344 -9.62 14.76 28.15
N ALA A 345 -10.00 13.52 28.33
CA ALA A 345 -11.25 13.00 27.77
C ALA A 345 -12.52 13.57 28.41
N LYS A 346 -12.43 14.16 29.62
CA LYS A 346 -13.56 14.75 30.31
C LYS A 346 -13.81 16.20 29.90
N THR A 347 -12.75 16.95 29.60
CA THR A 347 -12.84 18.37 29.28
C THR A 347 -12.71 18.64 27.79
N GLY A 348 -11.99 17.80 27.05
CA GLY A 348 -11.58 18.03 25.66
C GLY A 348 -10.34 18.91 25.54
N ILE A 349 -9.81 19.44 26.63
CA ILE A 349 -8.64 20.33 26.62
C ILE A 349 -7.38 19.53 26.30
N ALA A 350 -6.62 19.98 25.30
CA ALA A 350 -5.38 19.36 24.90
C ALA A 350 -4.16 20.16 25.35
N ARG A 351 -3.08 19.46 25.75
CA ARG A 351 -1.75 20.01 25.97
C ARG A 351 -0.75 19.38 25.03
N ARG A 352 0.17 20.14 24.48
CA ARG A 352 1.23 19.59 23.64
C ARG A 352 2.23 18.83 24.51
N MET A 353 2.49 17.57 24.13
CA MET A 353 3.49 16.71 24.76
C MET A 353 4.89 17.06 24.22
N PHE A 354 5.05 17.07 22.89
CA PHE A 354 6.27 17.52 22.20
C PHE A 354 5.96 17.87 20.75
N ARG A 355 6.96 18.37 20.03
CA ARG A 355 6.92 18.66 18.61
C ARG A 355 8.02 17.92 17.87
N ASP A 356 7.67 17.32 16.74
CA ASP A 356 8.63 16.88 15.73
C ASP A 356 8.59 17.84 14.53
N HIS A 357 9.75 18.18 14.00
CA HIS A 357 9.85 19.15 12.91
C HIS A 357 10.99 18.79 11.97
N ASP A 358 10.78 19.08 10.70
CA ASP A 358 11.77 18.93 9.64
C ASP A 358 11.55 20.04 8.59
N ASP A 359 12.59 20.61 8.03
CA ASP A 359 12.47 21.67 7.00
C ASP A 359 11.80 21.18 5.71
N ALA A 360 11.80 19.85 5.44
CA ALA A 360 11.11 19.25 4.33
C ALA A 360 9.74 18.71 4.77
N TRP A 361 9.67 17.50 5.31
CA TRP A 361 8.44 16.90 5.84
C TRP A 361 8.75 15.97 7.02
N VAL A 362 7.77 15.68 7.84
CA VAL A 362 7.79 14.60 8.83
C VAL A 362 6.85 13.48 8.39
N ASP A 363 7.26 12.24 8.61
CA ASP A 363 6.41 11.09 8.35
C ASP A 363 5.46 10.85 9.53
N VAL A 364 4.23 10.39 9.24
CA VAL A 364 3.31 9.91 10.27
C VAL A 364 3.91 8.71 10.98
N VAL A 365 3.82 8.69 12.31
CA VAL A 365 4.36 7.60 13.13
C VAL A 365 3.28 6.59 13.46
N ASP A 366 3.35 5.40 12.82
CA ASP A 366 2.41 4.31 13.02
C ASP A 366 2.78 3.40 14.20
N SER A 367 4.07 3.31 14.49
CA SER A 367 4.63 2.36 15.46
C SER A 367 4.77 2.95 16.85
N TRP A 368 3.93 3.92 17.21
CA TRP A 368 3.93 4.52 18.53
C TRP A 368 3.22 3.64 19.56
N GLN A 369 3.78 3.52 20.73
CA GLN A 369 3.18 2.79 21.86
C GLN A 369 3.84 3.25 23.17
N TRP A 370 3.11 3.11 24.27
CA TRP A 370 3.69 3.38 25.59
C TRP A 370 4.71 2.30 25.93
N LEU A 371 5.90 2.73 26.35
CA LEU A 371 6.95 1.84 26.83
C LEU A 371 6.55 1.23 28.18
N PRO A 372 7.09 0.08 28.58
CA PRO A 372 6.84 -0.52 29.87
C PRO A 372 6.98 0.48 31.01
N GLY A 373 5.99 0.47 31.93
CA GLY A 373 5.89 1.46 33.01
C GLY A 373 5.10 2.73 32.65
N GLY A 374 4.70 2.94 31.39
CA GLY A 374 3.76 3.99 30.94
C GLY A 374 4.26 5.42 31.11
N LYS A 375 5.59 5.62 31.30
CA LYS A 375 6.19 6.94 31.49
C LYS A 375 6.63 7.60 30.19
N ASP A 376 7.02 6.81 29.20
CA ASP A 376 7.54 7.27 27.92
C ASP A 376 6.72 6.70 26.77
N LEU A 377 6.50 7.50 25.75
CA LEU A 377 5.94 7.09 24.46
C LEU A 377 7.08 6.74 23.50
N LEU A 378 7.04 5.57 22.87
CA LEU A 378 7.91 5.24 21.76
C LEU A 378 7.57 6.13 20.57
N TRP A 379 8.56 6.80 20.02
CA TRP A 379 8.44 7.69 18.87
C TRP A 379 9.48 7.36 17.81
N VAL A 380 9.16 7.56 16.55
CA VAL A 380 10.10 7.39 15.43
C VAL A 380 10.32 8.73 14.75
N SER A 381 11.57 9.19 14.65
CA SER A 381 11.89 10.51 14.11
C SER A 381 13.25 10.52 13.40
N GLU A 382 13.40 11.41 12.42
CA GLU A 382 14.64 11.66 11.67
C GLU A 382 15.42 12.89 12.17
N ARG A 383 15.10 13.39 13.37
CA ARG A 383 15.62 14.66 13.93
C ARG A 383 17.14 14.73 14.06
N ASP A 384 17.85 13.61 14.06
CA ASP A 384 19.30 13.51 14.09
C ASP A 384 19.94 13.10 12.76
N GLY A 385 19.14 13.07 11.68
CA GLY A 385 19.60 12.74 10.33
C GLY A 385 19.35 11.29 9.91
N TRP A 386 18.91 10.42 10.82
CA TRP A 386 18.54 9.03 10.59
C TRP A 386 17.16 8.75 11.19
N ARG A 387 16.47 7.77 10.63
CA ARG A 387 15.18 7.34 11.17
C ARG A 387 15.41 6.45 12.37
N HIS A 388 15.30 7.02 13.58
CA HIS A 388 15.56 6.36 14.83
C HIS A 388 14.33 6.24 15.72
N ALA A 389 14.36 5.28 16.67
CA ALA A 389 13.41 5.19 17.76
C ALA A 389 13.88 6.04 18.94
N TRP A 390 12.91 6.74 19.55
CA TRP A 390 13.09 7.65 20.68
C TRP A 390 12.08 7.34 21.78
N ALA A 391 12.40 7.67 22.99
CA ALA A 391 11.47 7.67 24.13
C ALA A 391 11.10 9.10 24.46
N ALA A 392 9.81 9.43 24.35
CA ALA A 392 9.26 10.76 24.65
C ALA A 392 8.52 10.73 25.99
N PRO A 393 8.90 11.57 26.97
CA PRO A 393 8.30 11.56 28.31
C PRO A 393 6.82 12.02 28.24
N HIS A 394 5.94 11.33 28.99
CA HIS A 394 4.50 11.66 29.10
C HIS A 394 4.27 13.10 29.61
N ASP A 395 5.05 13.53 30.59
CA ASP A 395 4.83 14.84 31.24
C ASP A 395 5.21 16.03 30.34
N GLY A 396 5.66 15.74 29.13
CA GLY A 396 6.12 16.74 28.17
C GLY A 396 7.47 17.31 28.57
N ALA A 397 8.36 17.38 27.61
CA ALA A 397 9.56 18.18 27.76
C ALA A 397 9.62 19.08 26.53
N ASP A 398 10.07 20.31 26.69
CA ASP A 398 10.42 21.17 25.57
C ASP A 398 11.29 20.38 24.60
N GLY A 399 10.73 19.87 23.50
CA GLY A 399 11.23 19.13 22.36
C GLY A 399 12.63 18.46 22.37
N ASN A 400 13.48 18.83 23.33
CA ASN A 400 14.86 18.40 23.47
C ASN A 400 15.09 17.21 24.44
N ALA A 401 14.07 16.76 25.15
CA ALA A 401 14.21 15.69 26.15
C ALA A 401 13.87 14.30 25.63
N LEU A 402 13.69 14.13 24.31
CA LEU A 402 13.53 12.80 23.74
C LEU A 402 14.86 12.03 23.86
N ARG A 403 14.78 10.80 24.40
CA ARG A 403 15.93 9.93 24.61
C ARG A 403 16.09 8.95 23.45
N LEU A 404 17.23 9.01 22.78
CA LEU A 404 17.56 8.13 21.66
C LEU A 404 17.68 6.66 22.14
N LEU A 405 16.97 5.76 21.46
CA LEU A 405 16.97 4.32 21.75
C LEU A 405 17.86 3.53 20.78
N THR A 406 17.90 3.92 19.50
CA THR A 406 18.58 3.17 18.42
C THR A 406 19.73 3.97 17.80
N PRO A 407 20.82 4.24 18.55
CA PRO A 407 21.92 5.04 18.03
C PRO A 407 22.69 4.31 16.92
N GLY A 408 23.12 5.07 15.89
CA GLY A 408 23.92 4.56 14.79
C GLY A 408 23.71 5.33 13.49
N ASN A 409 24.48 5.01 12.45
CA ASN A 409 24.34 5.61 11.12
C ASN A 409 23.48 4.69 10.23
N PHE A 410 22.21 4.51 10.58
CA PHE A 410 21.27 3.66 9.87
C PHE A 410 19.83 4.07 10.16
N ASP A 411 18.93 3.70 9.28
CA ASP A 411 17.47 3.87 9.48
C ASP A 411 16.86 2.61 10.06
N ILE A 412 15.96 2.75 11.04
CA ILE A 412 14.99 1.69 11.34
C ILE A 412 13.91 1.71 10.25
N ALA A 413 13.54 0.52 9.76
CA ALA A 413 12.47 0.37 8.76
C ALA A 413 11.11 0.20 9.44
N ALA A 414 11.03 -0.59 10.50
CA ALA A 414 9.83 -0.80 11.29
C ALA A 414 10.17 -1.22 12.73
N VAL A 415 9.30 -0.87 13.66
CA VAL A 415 9.27 -1.44 15.01
C VAL A 415 8.54 -2.78 14.95
N ALA A 416 9.19 -3.86 15.38
CA ALA A 416 8.64 -5.21 15.39
C ALA A 416 7.90 -5.54 16.69
N GLY A 417 8.33 -4.97 17.81
CA GLY A 417 7.67 -5.19 19.10
C GLY A 417 8.55 -4.88 20.30
N ILE A 418 8.02 -5.13 21.49
CA ILE A 418 8.73 -5.01 22.75
C ILE A 418 8.77 -6.38 23.40
N GLY A 419 9.98 -6.86 23.71
CA GLY A 419 10.21 -8.05 24.52
C GLY A 419 10.24 -7.71 25.99
N LYS A 420 9.61 -8.56 26.82
CA LYS A 420 9.63 -8.41 28.26
C LYS A 420 11.00 -8.73 28.86
N VAL A 421 11.14 -8.29 30.08
CA VAL A 421 12.32 -8.39 30.95
C VAL A 421 13.07 -9.70 30.76
N ASP A 422 14.32 -9.61 30.34
CA ASP A 422 15.25 -10.74 30.33
C ASP A 422 15.72 -11.07 31.76
N GLU A 423 16.58 -12.08 31.91
CA GLU A 423 17.15 -12.49 33.20
C GLU A 423 17.92 -11.36 33.91
N ARG A 424 18.26 -10.29 33.21
CA ARG A 424 18.97 -9.10 33.74
C ARG A 424 18.02 -7.98 34.15
N GLY A 425 16.69 -8.15 33.95
CA GLY A 425 15.71 -7.16 34.27
C GLY A 425 15.57 -6.09 33.18
N GLU A 426 15.90 -6.39 31.92
CA GLU A 426 15.86 -5.46 30.79
C GLU A 426 14.71 -5.74 29.85
N ASP A 427 13.95 -4.69 29.49
CA ASP A 427 13.03 -4.71 28.35
C ASP A 427 13.76 -4.37 27.05
N TRP A 428 13.38 -5.04 25.96
CA TRP A 428 14.04 -4.92 24.65
C TRP A 428 13.07 -4.39 23.59
N LEU A 429 13.55 -3.42 22.81
CA LEU A 429 12.89 -2.98 21.58
C LEU A 429 13.40 -3.83 20.42
N TYR A 430 12.51 -4.54 19.73
CA TYR A 430 12.79 -5.23 18.47
C TYR A 430 12.41 -4.36 17.29
N PHE A 431 13.26 -4.25 16.28
CA PHE A 431 13.04 -3.44 15.08
C PHE A 431 13.78 -4.02 13.87
N THR A 432 13.32 -3.70 12.67
CA THR A 432 14.05 -4.05 11.44
C THR A 432 14.87 -2.87 10.96
N ALA A 433 16.07 -3.15 10.44
CA ALA A 433 17.01 -2.15 9.95
C ALA A 433 17.98 -2.73 8.91
N SER A 434 18.74 -1.85 8.26
CA SER A 434 19.69 -2.18 7.20
C SER A 434 21.01 -1.39 7.34
N PRO A 435 21.77 -1.53 8.41
CA PRO A 435 22.97 -0.72 8.64
C PRO A 435 24.05 -0.94 7.56
N ASP A 436 24.16 -2.13 6.96
CA ASP A 436 25.24 -2.49 6.05
C ASP A 436 24.83 -2.51 4.56
N ASP A 437 23.56 -2.79 4.27
CA ASP A 437 23.04 -2.98 2.92
C ASP A 437 21.58 -2.54 2.81
N ALA A 438 21.33 -1.38 2.22
CA ALA A 438 20.00 -0.78 2.08
C ALA A 438 19.01 -1.63 1.27
N THR A 439 19.48 -2.65 0.54
CA THR A 439 18.62 -3.55 -0.24
C THR A 439 18.02 -4.69 0.60
N ARG A 440 18.44 -4.86 1.86
CA ARG A 440 18.05 -5.95 2.76
C ARG A 440 17.58 -5.44 4.09
N LEU A 441 16.72 -6.17 4.78
CA LEU A 441 16.19 -5.82 6.10
C LEU A 441 16.36 -6.99 7.07
N TYR A 442 16.88 -6.70 8.25
CA TYR A 442 17.16 -7.68 9.32
C TYR A 442 16.59 -7.23 10.65
N LEU A 443 16.25 -8.19 11.53
CA LEU A 443 15.82 -7.91 12.89
C LEU A 443 17.01 -7.56 13.78
N TYR A 444 16.87 -6.48 14.51
CA TYR A 444 17.76 -6.03 15.58
C TYR A 444 16.97 -5.86 16.87
N ARG A 445 17.67 -5.80 17.99
CA ARG A 445 17.12 -5.41 19.28
C ARG A 445 18.04 -4.44 20.01
N VAL A 446 17.47 -3.65 20.91
CA VAL A 446 18.20 -2.71 21.76
C VAL A 446 17.51 -2.59 23.13
N PRO A 447 18.24 -2.38 24.26
CA PRO A 447 17.62 -2.14 25.56
C PRO A 447 16.80 -0.84 25.55
N ILE A 448 15.56 -0.88 26.04
CA ILE A 448 14.64 0.28 26.03
C ILE A 448 15.16 1.41 26.93
N ARG A 449 15.89 1.14 27.99
CA ARG A 449 16.47 2.19 28.85
C ARG A 449 17.50 3.08 28.14
N GLY A 450 17.96 2.68 26.94
CA GLY A 450 18.92 3.43 26.14
C GLY A 450 20.37 3.14 26.46
N GLY A 451 21.30 3.72 25.68
CA GLY A 451 22.74 3.57 25.86
C GLY A 451 23.32 2.24 25.36
N GLY A 452 22.48 1.30 24.91
CA GLY A 452 22.92 0.05 24.30
C GLY A 452 23.23 0.22 22.80
N ARG A 453 24.07 -0.68 22.25
CA ARG A 453 24.24 -0.82 20.81
C ARG A 453 23.21 -1.80 20.28
N PRO A 454 22.64 -1.57 19.08
CA PRO A 454 21.79 -2.54 18.44
C PRO A 454 22.48 -3.88 18.21
N GLU A 455 21.81 -4.95 18.60
CA GLU A 455 22.25 -6.34 18.43
C GLU A 455 21.45 -6.95 17.29
N ARG A 456 22.12 -7.53 16.28
CA ARG A 456 21.45 -8.27 15.21
C ARG A 456 20.91 -9.60 15.74
N VAL A 457 19.62 -9.86 15.49
CA VAL A 457 18.91 -11.10 15.85
C VAL A 457 18.82 -12.06 14.67
N THR A 458 18.52 -11.55 13.47
CA THR A 458 18.49 -12.37 12.25
C THR A 458 19.88 -12.95 11.97
N PRO A 459 20.03 -14.28 11.72
CA PRO A 459 21.31 -14.91 11.40
C PRO A 459 22.00 -14.27 10.20
N ALA A 460 23.35 -14.23 10.23
CA ALA A 460 24.14 -13.57 9.20
C ALA A 460 24.09 -14.28 7.84
N ASP A 461 23.85 -15.57 7.83
CA ASP A 461 23.78 -16.45 6.65
C ASP A 461 22.41 -16.47 5.95
N LYS A 462 21.43 -15.68 6.44
CA LYS A 462 20.09 -15.53 5.84
C LYS A 462 19.99 -14.14 5.17
N PRO A 463 20.42 -13.95 3.92
CA PRO A 463 20.22 -12.69 3.19
C PRO A 463 18.75 -12.53 2.78
N GLY A 464 18.30 -11.28 2.56
CA GLY A 464 16.96 -10.97 2.08
C GLY A 464 16.23 -9.92 2.91
N LYS A 465 14.94 -9.83 2.69
CA LYS A 465 14.04 -8.95 3.45
C LYS A 465 13.25 -9.78 4.46
N HIS A 466 13.35 -9.39 5.72
CA HIS A 466 12.73 -10.08 6.85
C HIS A 466 11.66 -9.21 7.50
N ALA A 467 10.53 -9.81 7.85
CA ALA A 467 9.45 -9.21 8.61
C ALA A 467 9.10 -10.10 9.81
N TYR A 468 8.69 -9.47 10.91
CA TYR A 468 8.42 -10.17 12.17
C TYR A 468 7.14 -9.66 12.81
N ASP A 469 6.28 -10.57 13.23
CA ASP A 469 5.18 -10.33 14.16
C ASP A 469 5.56 -10.94 15.50
N VAL A 470 6.03 -10.11 16.41
CA VAL A 470 6.57 -10.52 17.71
C VAL A 470 5.43 -10.77 18.69
N SER A 471 5.50 -11.90 19.42
CA SER A 471 4.52 -12.23 20.46
C SER A 471 4.47 -11.17 21.57
N PRO A 472 3.33 -11.01 22.26
CA PRO A 472 3.19 -10.00 23.32
C PRO A 472 4.21 -10.12 24.47
N ASP A 473 4.75 -11.31 24.71
CA ASP A 473 5.79 -11.55 25.71
C ASP A 473 7.23 -11.42 25.15
N GLY A 474 7.36 -11.19 23.83
CA GLY A 474 8.64 -11.04 23.16
C GLY A 474 9.47 -12.31 23.03
N SER A 475 8.90 -13.48 23.34
CA SER A 475 9.64 -14.77 23.33
C SER A 475 9.59 -15.47 21.98
N TRP A 476 8.65 -15.11 21.12
CA TRP A 476 8.39 -15.73 19.82
C TRP A 476 8.15 -14.69 18.74
N ALA A 477 8.28 -15.12 17.49
CA ALA A 477 7.80 -14.32 16.37
C ALA A 477 7.33 -15.20 15.21
N PHE A 478 6.31 -14.75 14.49
CA PHE A 478 6.09 -15.17 13.11
C PHE A 478 7.07 -14.40 12.24
N HIS A 479 8.01 -15.14 11.67
CA HIS A 479 9.06 -14.60 10.82
C HIS A 479 8.79 -14.93 9.37
N THR A 480 8.61 -13.90 8.54
CA THR A 480 8.45 -14.06 7.09
C THR A 480 9.66 -13.46 6.38
N PHE A 481 10.27 -14.21 5.47
CA PHE A 481 11.38 -13.71 4.69
C PHE A 481 11.32 -14.17 3.25
N SER A 482 11.91 -13.39 2.35
CA SER A 482 12.07 -13.69 0.94
C SER A 482 13.32 -13.06 0.38
N THR A 483 13.72 -13.49 -0.81
CA THR A 483 14.69 -12.78 -1.65
C THR A 483 14.05 -12.44 -2.99
N ILE A 484 14.74 -11.67 -3.81
CA ILE A 484 14.25 -11.33 -5.15
C ILE A 484 14.03 -12.57 -6.03
N ASP A 485 14.78 -13.66 -5.77
CA ASP A 485 14.70 -14.93 -6.50
C ASP A 485 13.92 -16.04 -5.77
N ARG A 486 13.50 -15.82 -4.53
CA ARG A 486 12.81 -16.82 -3.70
C ARG A 486 11.49 -16.30 -3.14
N PRO A 487 10.36 -17.02 -3.33
CA PRO A 487 9.08 -16.67 -2.73
C PRO A 487 9.12 -16.69 -1.20
N PRO A 488 8.15 -16.03 -0.51
CA PRO A 488 8.13 -15.93 0.94
C PRO A 488 8.08 -17.29 1.64
N VAL A 489 8.83 -17.39 2.73
CA VAL A 489 8.74 -18.49 3.71
C VAL A 489 8.34 -17.87 5.04
N THR A 490 7.37 -18.48 5.73
CA THR A 490 6.96 -18.08 7.08
C THR A 490 7.33 -19.17 8.08
N GLU A 491 8.07 -18.77 9.12
CA GLU A 491 8.57 -19.63 10.19
C GLU A 491 8.10 -19.12 11.56
N LEU A 492 7.89 -20.01 12.50
CA LEU A 492 7.82 -19.69 13.92
C LEU A 492 9.23 -19.75 14.50
N VAL A 493 9.70 -18.64 15.03
CA VAL A 493 11.05 -18.55 15.62
C VAL A 493 10.99 -18.18 17.09
N ARG A 494 11.95 -18.69 17.86
CA ARG A 494 12.18 -18.31 19.25
C ARG A 494 13.08 -17.06 19.29
N LEU A 495 12.73 -16.09 20.11
CA LEU A 495 13.54 -14.90 20.33
C LEU A 495 14.25 -14.95 21.68
N PRO A 496 15.47 -14.39 21.82
CA PRO A 496 16.25 -13.75 20.76
C PRO A 496 17.16 -14.70 19.95
N SER A 497 17.15 -16.01 20.22
CA SER A 497 18.07 -16.98 19.60
C SER A 497 17.88 -17.14 18.09
N HIS A 498 16.71 -16.74 17.58
CA HIS A 498 16.25 -16.97 16.19
C HIS A 498 16.22 -18.47 15.80
N GLU A 499 16.06 -19.36 16.77
CA GLU A 499 15.86 -20.79 16.50
C GLU A 499 14.54 -20.99 15.75
N VAL A 500 14.60 -21.65 14.59
CA VAL A 500 13.41 -22.03 13.84
C VAL A 500 12.77 -23.25 14.49
N VAL A 501 11.60 -23.05 15.10
CA VAL A 501 10.87 -24.11 15.79
C VAL A 501 9.94 -24.84 14.84
N ARG A 502 9.37 -24.13 13.87
CA ARG A 502 8.42 -24.68 12.89
C ARG A 502 8.36 -23.85 11.63
N VAL A 503 8.29 -24.52 10.47
CA VAL A 503 7.91 -23.90 9.20
C VAL A 503 6.39 -23.88 9.13
N LEU A 504 5.82 -22.70 8.89
CA LEU A 504 4.36 -22.48 8.83
C LEU A 504 3.85 -22.44 7.38
N GLU A 505 4.63 -21.84 6.47
CA GLU A 505 4.37 -21.86 5.03
C GLU A 505 5.72 -21.75 4.29
N ASP A 506 6.02 -22.71 3.44
CA ASP A 506 7.33 -22.76 2.74
C ASP A 506 7.27 -22.37 1.26
N ASN A 507 6.09 -22.34 0.68
CA ASN A 507 5.86 -22.04 -0.75
C ASN A 507 6.76 -22.85 -1.71
N HIS A 508 7.14 -24.08 -1.33
CA HIS A 508 8.07 -24.92 -2.11
C HIS A 508 7.56 -25.20 -3.53
N ALA A 509 6.24 -25.38 -3.71
CA ALA A 509 5.65 -25.60 -5.02
C ALA A 509 5.85 -24.40 -5.96
N VAL A 510 5.67 -23.18 -5.43
CA VAL A 510 5.91 -21.95 -6.18
C VAL A 510 7.41 -21.82 -6.50
N ALA A 511 8.28 -22.06 -5.53
CA ALA A 511 9.73 -22.04 -5.73
C ALA A 511 10.18 -23.02 -6.82
N ALA A 512 9.66 -24.24 -6.81
CA ALA A 512 9.95 -25.26 -7.82
C ALA A 512 9.42 -24.86 -9.22
N ALA A 513 8.21 -24.31 -9.30
CA ALA A 513 7.61 -23.82 -10.54
C ALA A 513 8.42 -22.66 -11.14
N VAL A 514 8.92 -21.74 -10.32
CA VAL A 514 9.79 -20.63 -10.74
C VAL A 514 11.13 -21.16 -11.26
N ALA A 515 11.76 -22.10 -10.56
CA ALA A 515 13.03 -22.69 -10.96
C ALA A 515 12.92 -23.47 -12.29
N SER A 516 11.83 -24.22 -12.47
CA SER A 516 11.60 -24.99 -13.71
C SER A 516 11.31 -24.13 -14.94
N GLY A 517 10.80 -22.90 -14.74
CA GLY A 517 10.48 -21.97 -15.83
C GLY A 517 11.70 -21.35 -16.51
N SER A 518 12.89 -21.39 -15.88
CA SER A 518 14.13 -20.83 -16.44
C SER A 518 15.37 -21.46 -15.76
N PRO A 519 15.65 -22.75 -16.00
CA PRO A 519 16.69 -23.49 -15.28
C PRO A 519 18.09 -22.90 -15.47
N ASP A 520 18.37 -22.32 -16.64
CA ASP A 520 19.70 -21.81 -17.02
C ASP A 520 19.84 -20.29 -16.90
N ARG A 521 18.85 -19.63 -16.27
CA ARG A 521 18.92 -18.18 -16.11
C ARG A 521 19.93 -17.80 -15.00
N PRO A 522 20.83 -16.85 -15.26
CA PRO A 522 21.69 -16.29 -14.22
C PRO A 522 20.85 -15.72 -13.04
N ALA A 523 21.38 -15.84 -11.82
CA ALA A 523 20.79 -15.21 -10.65
C ALA A 523 20.68 -13.69 -10.86
N THR A 524 19.73 -13.06 -10.16
CA THR A 524 19.58 -11.61 -10.18
C THR A 524 20.84 -10.96 -9.63
N GLU A 525 21.46 -10.07 -10.42
CA GLU A 525 22.64 -9.30 -10.03
C GLU A 525 22.24 -8.04 -9.28
N PHE A 526 22.67 -7.87 -8.02
CA PHE A 526 22.66 -6.56 -7.37
C PHE A 526 23.96 -5.82 -7.68
N PHE A 527 23.85 -4.52 -8.00
CA PHE A 527 25.00 -3.70 -8.36
C PHE A 527 24.87 -2.28 -7.82
N LYS A 528 25.98 -1.54 -7.88
CA LYS A 528 26.02 -0.11 -7.54
C LYS A 528 26.46 0.70 -8.75
N VAL A 529 25.88 1.90 -8.90
CA VAL A 529 26.26 2.89 -9.91
C VAL A 529 26.81 4.12 -9.22
N ASP A 530 28.08 4.40 -9.42
CA ASP A 530 28.72 5.62 -8.93
C ASP A 530 28.46 6.76 -9.95
N LEU A 531 27.70 7.77 -9.51
CA LEU A 531 27.42 8.96 -10.32
C LEU A 531 28.52 10.04 -10.19
N GLY A 532 29.45 9.87 -9.26
CA GLY A 532 30.42 10.90 -8.84
C GLY A 532 29.92 11.69 -7.65
N ASP A 533 30.79 12.58 -7.12
CA ASP A 533 30.48 13.46 -5.98
C ASP A 533 29.93 12.75 -4.74
N GLY A 534 30.35 11.49 -4.52
CA GLY A 534 29.91 10.64 -3.39
C GLY A 534 28.50 10.06 -3.54
N VAL A 535 27.87 10.18 -4.70
CA VAL A 535 26.53 9.65 -4.96
C VAL A 535 26.62 8.26 -5.57
N THR A 536 26.17 7.25 -4.81
CA THR A 536 26.11 5.86 -5.28
C THR A 536 24.67 5.35 -5.19
N LEU A 537 24.14 4.92 -6.34
CA LEU A 537 22.80 4.33 -6.46
C LEU A 537 22.88 2.81 -6.41
N ASP A 538 21.88 2.17 -5.78
CA ASP A 538 21.73 0.71 -5.82
C ASP A 538 20.85 0.32 -7.01
N GLY A 539 21.13 -0.86 -7.60
CA GLY A 539 20.36 -1.43 -8.69
C GLY A 539 20.29 -2.95 -8.66
N TRP A 540 19.35 -3.50 -9.39
CA TRP A 540 19.31 -4.92 -9.74
C TRP A 540 19.20 -5.11 -11.26
N MET A 541 19.66 -6.28 -11.75
CA MET A 541 19.66 -6.63 -13.16
C MET A 541 19.34 -8.10 -13.38
N LEU A 542 18.45 -8.36 -14.34
CA LEU A 542 18.14 -9.68 -14.88
C LEU A 542 18.81 -9.81 -16.26
N LYS A 543 19.45 -10.94 -16.49
CA LYS A 543 20.08 -11.28 -17.78
C LYS A 543 19.33 -12.44 -18.44
N PRO A 544 19.31 -12.52 -19.79
CA PRO A 544 18.74 -13.67 -20.50
C PRO A 544 19.41 -15.01 -20.12
N PRO A 545 18.73 -16.16 -20.27
CA PRO A 545 19.32 -17.48 -19.96
C PRO A 545 20.63 -17.68 -20.76
N ALA A 546 20.73 -17.68 -21.99
CA ALA A 546 21.95 -17.86 -22.77
C ALA A 546 22.75 -16.54 -22.95
N PHE A 547 22.97 -15.82 -21.86
CA PHE A 547 23.65 -14.54 -21.90
C PHE A 547 25.11 -14.63 -22.37
N ASP A 548 25.44 -13.93 -23.46
CA ASP A 548 26.78 -13.83 -24.02
C ASP A 548 27.27 -12.37 -23.86
N PRO A 549 28.26 -12.10 -23.00
CA PRO A 549 28.78 -10.75 -22.78
C PRO A 549 29.55 -10.14 -23.95
N SER A 550 29.84 -10.92 -24.99
CA SER A 550 30.51 -10.42 -26.22
C SER A 550 29.51 -9.78 -27.20
N LYS A 551 28.22 -9.97 -27.01
CA LYS A 551 27.13 -9.46 -27.83
C LYS A 551 26.47 -8.25 -27.20
N LYS A 552 25.72 -7.46 -28.00
CA LYS A 552 24.96 -6.31 -27.53
C LYS A 552 23.47 -6.64 -27.32
N TRP A 553 22.99 -6.46 -26.12
CA TRP A 553 21.63 -6.78 -25.67
C TRP A 553 20.78 -5.52 -25.45
N PRO A 554 19.49 -5.53 -25.80
CA PRO A 554 18.59 -4.42 -25.49
C PRO A 554 18.38 -4.28 -23.98
N LEU A 555 18.31 -3.03 -23.51
CA LEU A 555 18.11 -2.68 -22.10
C LEU A 555 16.68 -2.19 -21.87
N LEU A 556 15.94 -2.85 -20.96
CA LEU A 556 14.69 -2.36 -20.43
C LEU A 556 14.90 -1.89 -18.98
N MET A 557 14.68 -0.60 -18.73
CA MET A 557 14.68 -0.05 -17.39
C MET A 557 13.27 -0.08 -16.81
N TYR A 558 13.10 -0.72 -15.64
CA TYR A 558 11.93 -0.54 -14.79
C TYR A 558 12.20 0.59 -13.82
N VAL A 559 11.27 1.50 -13.63
CA VAL A 559 11.44 2.66 -12.76
C VAL A 559 10.18 2.96 -11.94
N TYR A 560 10.37 3.35 -10.68
CA TYR A 560 9.38 4.07 -9.89
C TYR A 560 9.85 5.50 -9.64
N GLY A 561 10.92 5.70 -8.89
CA GLY A 561 11.71 6.94 -8.80
C GLY A 561 11.14 8.06 -7.95
N GLU A 562 9.98 7.86 -7.30
CA GLU A 562 9.31 8.84 -6.44
C GLU A 562 9.40 8.49 -4.95
N PRO A 563 9.08 9.43 -4.02
CA PRO A 563 9.23 9.23 -2.58
C PRO A 563 8.38 8.10 -1.97
N ALA A 564 7.36 7.61 -2.68
CA ALA A 564 6.46 6.58 -2.16
C ALA A 564 6.99 5.14 -2.31
N GLY A 565 8.05 4.89 -3.10
CA GLY A 565 8.51 3.53 -3.34
C GLY A 565 10.00 3.40 -3.63
N ALA A 566 10.65 2.38 -3.03
CA ALA A 566 11.98 1.90 -3.38
C ALA A 566 11.85 0.52 -4.04
N GLU A 567 12.45 0.34 -5.21
CA GLU A 567 12.31 -0.85 -6.03
C GLU A 567 13.56 -1.76 -6.01
N VAL A 568 14.65 -1.27 -5.46
CA VAL A 568 15.88 -2.05 -5.34
C VAL A 568 15.98 -2.68 -3.95
N GLN A 569 15.28 -3.80 -3.79
CA GLN A 569 15.21 -4.55 -2.55
C GLN A 569 15.34 -6.05 -2.84
N ASP A 570 16.05 -6.77 -1.96
CA ASP A 570 16.20 -8.23 -2.04
C ASP A 570 14.98 -8.92 -1.42
N HIS A 571 13.83 -8.79 -2.11
CA HIS A 571 12.59 -9.47 -1.71
C HIS A 571 11.75 -9.91 -2.91
N TRP A 572 10.78 -10.78 -2.67
CA TRP A 572 9.87 -11.30 -3.68
C TRP A 572 8.83 -10.24 -4.09
N PHE A 573 8.89 -9.76 -5.33
CA PHE A 573 7.94 -8.80 -5.89
C PHE A 573 6.73 -9.44 -6.58
N GLY A 574 6.56 -10.77 -6.51
CA GLY A 574 5.44 -11.47 -7.12
C GLY A 574 5.38 -11.35 -8.64
N ASP A 575 4.16 -11.16 -9.15
CA ASP A 575 3.86 -11.18 -10.60
C ASP A 575 4.69 -10.16 -11.39
N ARG A 576 5.01 -9.00 -10.80
CA ARG A 576 5.85 -7.98 -11.45
C ARG A 576 7.26 -8.49 -11.75
N MET A 577 7.92 -9.13 -10.78
CA MET A 577 9.24 -9.71 -11.00
C MET A 577 9.18 -10.88 -11.98
N LEU A 578 8.12 -11.67 -11.94
CA LEU A 578 7.90 -12.75 -12.89
C LEU A 578 7.70 -12.23 -14.32
N PHE A 579 7.02 -11.09 -14.50
CA PHE A 579 6.93 -10.39 -15.78
C PHE A 579 8.31 -9.95 -16.29
N HIS A 580 9.12 -9.33 -15.43
CA HIS A 580 10.50 -8.95 -15.78
C HIS A 580 11.34 -10.18 -16.19
N ARG A 581 11.18 -11.30 -15.49
CA ARG A 581 11.85 -12.57 -15.85
C ARG A 581 11.38 -13.12 -17.20
N ALA A 582 10.08 -13.05 -17.50
CA ALA A 582 9.55 -13.46 -18.79
C ALA A 582 10.14 -12.61 -19.93
N LEU A 583 10.30 -11.29 -19.74
CA LEU A 583 10.96 -10.41 -20.68
C LEU A 583 12.47 -10.69 -20.79
N ALA A 584 13.14 -11.01 -19.69
CA ALA A 584 14.54 -11.41 -19.72
C ALA A 584 14.72 -12.73 -20.51
N ASN A 585 13.84 -13.70 -20.30
CA ASN A 585 13.83 -14.96 -21.07
C ASN A 585 13.58 -14.71 -22.57
N ALA A 586 12.79 -13.69 -22.91
CA ALA A 586 12.57 -13.29 -24.30
C ALA A 586 13.77 -12.56 -24.95
N GLY A 587 14.84 -12.26 -24.18
CA GLY A 587 16.09 -11.71 -24.70
C GLY A 587 16.36 -10.25 -24.38
N TYR A 588 15.77 -9.73 -23.29
CA TYR A 588 16.09 -8.39 -22.76
C TYR A 588 17.00 -8.47 -21.55
N VAL A 589 17.91 -7.51 -21.40
CA VAL A 589 18.47 -7.19 -20.08
C VAL A 589 17.49 -6.26 -19.41
N VAL A 590 16.94 -6.69 -18.27
CA VAL A 590 15.98 -5.89 -17.48
C VAL A 590 16.68 -5.39 -16.23
N ALA A 591 16.64 -4.08 -15.97
CA ALA A 591 17.30 -3.48 -14.81
C ALA A 591 16.44 -2.44 -14.13
N CYS A 592 16.72 -2.18 -12.86
CA CYS A 592 16.15 -1.10 -12.07
C CYS A 592 17.24 -0.43 -11.25
N VAL A 593 17.11 0.87 -11.03
CA VAL A 593 17.97 1.66 -10.15
C VAL A 593 17.11 2.56 -9.29
N ASP A 594 17.40 2.65 -8.00
CA ASP A 594 16.77 3.63 -7.10
C ASP A 594 17.62 4.91 -7.04
N ASN A 595 17.02 6.02 -7.48
CA ASN A 595 17.60 7.36 -7.35
C ASN A 595 17.44 7.91 -5.93
N ARG A 596 18.13 8.99 -5.59
CA ARG A 596 17.88 9.74 -4.38
C ARG A 596 16.45 10.30 -4.36
N GLY A 597 15.87 10.40 -3.18
CA GLY A 597 14.47 10.76 -2.95
C GLY A 597 13.54 9.56 -2.78
N THR A 598 13.95 8.34 -3.19
CA THR A 598 13.21 7.11 -2.85
C THR A 598 13.33 6.80 -1.35
N PRO A 599 12.35 6.06 -0.74
CA PRO A 599 12.34 5.78 0.70
C PRO A 599 13.31 4.65 1.10
N ALA A 600 14.43 4.49 0.37
CA ALA A 600 15.49 3.58 0.75
C ALA A 600 16.07 3.97 2.12
N PRO A 601 16.47 3.01 2.98
CA PRO A 601 16.96 3.27 4.33
C PRO A 601 18.42 3.80 4.32
N LYS A 602 18.59 4.98 3.75
CA LYS A 602 19.88 5.68 3.55
C LYS A 602 19.95 7.05 4.23
N GLY A 603 19.11 7.27 5.23
CA GLY A 603 19.05 8.49 6.03
C GLY A 603 18.20 9.60 5.41
N ARG A 604 17.95 10.62 6.23
CA ARG A 604 17.16 11.80 5.89
C ARG A 604 17.66 12.51 4.63
N ALA A 605 18.96 12.74 4.54
CA ALA A 605 19.56 13.46 3.41
C ALA A 605 19.29 12.78 2.05
N TRP A 606 19.25 11.45 2.02
CA TRP A 606 18.88 10.69 0.83
C TRP A 606 17.41 10.90 0.45
N ARG A 607 16.52 10.75 1.42
CA ARG A 607 15.07 10.78 1.16
C ARG A 607 14.56 12.18 0.81
N LYS A 608 15.00 13.21 1.56
CA LYS A 608 14.39 14.53 1.51
C LYS A 608 15.03 15.51 0.52
N ILE A 609 16.08 15.09 -0.21
CA ILE A 609 16.76 15.92 -1.21
C ILE A 609 15.85 16.38 -2.37
N VAL A 610 14.75 15.67 -2.60
CA VAL A 610 13.78 15.95 -3.66
C VAL A 610 12.66 16.92 -3.24
N TYR A 611 12.66 17.39 -1.98
CA TYR A 611 11.64 18.30 -1.50
C TYR A 611 11.50 19.53 -2.40
N GLY A 612 10.28 19.83 -2.79
CA GLY A 612 9.94 20.90 -3.72
C GLY A 612 10.25 20.60 -5.20
N ARG A 613 10.85 19.44 -5.52
CA ARG A 613 11.35 19.13 -6.89
C ARG A 613 11.18 17.66 -7.28
N VAL A 614 10.06 17.03 -6.90
CA VAL A 614 9.75 15.65 -7.31
C VAL A 614 9.77 15.54 -8.85
N GLY A 615 10.35 14.47 -9.37
CA GLY A 615 10.52 14.22 -10.81
C GLY A 615 11.73 14.88 -11.44
N VAL A 616 12.29 15.96 -10.87
CA VAL A 616 13.40 16.73 -11.46
C VAL A 616 14.76 16.07 -11.24
N LEU A 617 15.14 15.87 -9.97
CA LEU A 617 16.42 15.22 -9.63
C LEU A 617 16.41 13.77 -10.06
N ALA A 618 15.31 13.06 -9.76
CA ALA A 618 15.16 11.65 -10.07
C ALA A 618 15.37 11.34 -11.57
N SER A 619 14.74 12.10 -12.47
CA SER A 619 14.92 11.89 -13.91
C SER A 619 16.36 12.13 -14.38
N LYS A 620 17.07 13.10 -13.80
CA LYS A 620 18.50 13.35 -14.10
C LYS A 620 19.38 12.19 -13.63
N GLU A 621 19.16 11.69 -12.41
CA GLU A 621 19.94 10.59 -11.84
C GLU A 621 19.65 9.26 -12.54
N GLN A 622 18.41 8.98 -12.91
CA GLN A 622 18.03 7.81 -13.71
C GLN A 622 18.75 7.83 -15.08
N ALA A 623 18.70 8.95 -15.80
CA ALA A 623 19.40 9.09 -17.08
C ALA A 623 20.93 8.98 -16.92
N ALA A 624 21.49 9.58 -15.87
CA ALA A 624 22.93 9.48 -15.58
C ALA A 624 23.34 8.04 -15.26
N ALA A 625 22.52 7.32 -14.46
CA ALA A 625 22.76 5.92 -14.13
C ALA A 625 22.76 5.04 -15.39
N VAL A 626 21.80 5.22 -16.30
CA VAL A 626 21.76 4.47 -17.55
C VAL A 626 22.97 4.76 -18.44
N ARG A 627 23.41 6.02 -18.56
CA ARG A 627 24.65 6.36 -19.29
C ARG A 627 25.88 5.68 -18.68
N LYS A 628 25.98 5.62 -17.35
CA LYS A 628 27.07 4.90 -16.66
C LYS A 628 26.98 3.38 -16.86
N LEU A 629 25.78 2.82 -16.86
CA LEU A 629 25.58 1.39 -17.16
C LEU A 629 26.03 1.04 -18.58
N LEU A 630 25.64 1.83 -19.58
CA LEU A 630 26.04 1.65 -20.98
C LEU A 630 27.54 1.78 -21.15
N ALA A 631 28.17 2.74 -20.51
CA ALA A 631 29.63 2.94 -20.58
C ALA A 631 30.41 1.81 -19.89
N GLY A 632 29.94 1.32 -18.76
CA GLY A 632 30.61 0.30 -17.95
C GLY A 632 30.28 -1.14 -18.34
N ARG A 633 29.29 -1.35 -19.19
CA ARG A 633 28.79 -2.68 -19.59
C ARG A 633 28.65 -2.76 -21.11
N PRO A 634 29.72 -3.08 -21.83
CA PRO A 634 29.75 -3.04 -23.31
C PRO A 634 28.77 -4.01 -23.99
N TYR A 635 28.25 -4.96 -23.27
CA TYR A 635 27.19 -5.86 -23.72
C TYR A 635 25.78 -5.20 -23.76
N LEU A 636 25.59 -4.00 -23.21
CA LEU A 636 24.35 -3.25 -23.36
C LEU A 636 24.38 -2.46 -24.67
N ASP A 637 23.27 -2.49 -25.39
CA ASP A 637 23.11 -1.80 -26.66
C ASP A 637 22.62 -0.36 -26.44
N PRO A 638 23.46 0.67 -26.70
CA PRO A 638 23.05 2.05 -26.47
C PRO A 638 21.94 2.54 -27.42
N GLU A 639 21.69 1.84 -28.53
CA GLU A 639 20.62 2.17 -29.48
C GLU A 639 19.30 1.49 -29.16
N ARG A 640 19.32 0.57 -28.18
CA ARG A 640 18.13 -0.20 -27.79
C ARG A 640 17.87 -0.09 -26.28
N VAL A 641 17.41 1.09 -25.85
CA VAL A 641 17.07 1.38 -24.44
C VAL A 641 15.60 1.77 -24.33
N ALA A 642 14.88 1.09 -23.44
CA ALA A 642 13.49 1.37 -23.10
C ALA A 642 13.32 1.64 -21.61
N SER A 643 12.24 2.32 -21.25
CA SER A 643 11.78 2.49 -19.87
C SER A 643 10.31 2.12 -19.74
N TRP A 644 9.93 1.54 -18.58
CA TRP A 644 8.54 1.39 -18.23
C TRP A 644 8.33 1.56 -16.73
N GLY A 645 7.13 1.99 -16.36
CA GLY A 645 6.73 2.14 -14.99
C GLY A 645 5.25 2.43 -14.83
N TRP A 646 4.79 2.34 -13.60
CA TRP A 646 3.39 2.47 -13.21
C TRP A 646 3.23 3.57 -12.17
N SER A 647 2.13 4.37 -12.20
CA SER A 647 1.89 5.45 -11.25
C SER A 647 3.01 6.49 -11.29
N GLY A 648 3.69 6.76 -10.17
CA GLY A 648 4.93 7.55 -10.13
C GLY A 648 5.98 7.06 -11.13
N GLY A 649 6.10 5.75 -11.32
CA GLY A 649 6.97 5.17 -12.35
C GLY A 649 6.52 5.47 -13.77
N GLY A 650 5.21 5.55 -14.01
CA GLY A 650 4.65 6.05 -15.28
C GLY A 650 5.02 7.51 -15.53
N SER A 651 4.91 8.35 -14.51
CA SER A 651 5.34 9.77 -14.54
C SER A 651 6.84 9.88 -14.82
N MET A 652 7.64 9.03 -14.15
CA MET A 652 9.08 8.98 -14.37
C MET A 652 9.42 8.53 -15.80
N THR A 653 8.74 7.51 -16.33
CA THR A 653 8.91 7.06 -17.72
C THR A 653 8.64 8.19 -18.71
N LEU A 654 7.59 8.99 -18.50
CA LEU A 654 7.31 10.20 -19.31
C LEU A 654 8.45 11.22 -19.19
N ASN A 655 8.90 11.51 -17.96
CA ASN A 655 10.03 12.44 -17.75
C ASN A 655 11.30 11.97 -18.47
N LEU A 656 11.62 10.67 -18.40
CA LEU A 656 12.79 10.10 -19.07
C LEU A 656 12.68 10.21 -20.58
N LEU A 657 11.54 9.85 -21.15
CA LEU A 657 11.32 9.87 -22.61
C LEU A 657 11.30 11.29 -23.17
N PHE A 658 10.75 12.26 -22.44
CA PHE A 658 10.64 13.65 -22.89
C PHE A 658 11.91 14.47 -22.66
N ARG A 659 12.67 14.19 -21.58
CA ARG A 659 13.86 14.98 -21.19
C ARG A 659 15.18 14.37 -21.67
N SER A 660 15.20 13.06 -21.97
CA SER A 660 16.38 12.34 -22.45
C SER A 660 16.06 11.53 -23.72
N PRO A 661 15.53 12.17 -24.78
CA PRO A 661 15.11 11.48 -26.00
C PRO A 661 16.29 10.91 -26.82
N ASP A 662 17.51 11.30 -26.49
CA ASP A 662 18.76 10.74 -27.02
C ASP A 662 19.10 9.38 -26.40
N LEU A 663 18.51 9.05 -25.26
CA LEU A 663 18.82 7.85 -24.50
C LEU A 663 17.72 6.79 -24.58
N TYR A 664 16.46 7.20 -24.52
CA TYR A 664 15.32 6.28 -24.47
C TYR A 664 14.56 6.31 -25.79
N GLY A 665 14.54 5.17 -26.50
CA GLY A 665 13.81 5.00 -27.75
C GLY A 665 12.37 4.52 -27.58
N VAL A 666 12.05 3.90 -26.43
CA VAL A 666 10.70 3.37 -26.13
C VAL A 666 10.34 3.67 -24.68
N GLY A 667 9.09 4.12 -24.46
CA GLY A 667 8.53 4.31 -23.13
C GLY A 667 7.14 3.68 -23.01
N MET A 668 6.91 2.91 -21.94
CA MET A 668 5.58 2.38 -21.61
C MET A 668 5.13 2.94 -20.27
N SER A 669 4.22 3.90 -20.31
CA SER A 669 3.75 4.66 -19.14
C SER A 669 2.35 4.20 -18.74
N VAL A 670 2.24 3.60 -17.55
CA VAL A 670 0.97 3.08 -17.05
C VAL A 670 0.46 3.95 -15.91
N ALA A 671 -0.78 4.43 -16.01
CA ALA A 671 -1.49 5.25 -15.03
C ALA A 671 -0.62 6.40 -14.44
N PRO A 672 0.01 7.25 -15.27
CA PRO A 672 0.93 8.30 -14.80
C PRO A 672 0.21 9.49 -14.19
N VAL A 673 0.96 10.28 -13.41
CA VAL A 673 0.63 11.66 -13.02
C VAL A 673 1.39 12.62 -13.97
N PRO A 674 0.82 13.06 -15.09
CA PRO A 674 1.53 13.92 -16.04
C PRO A 674 1.60 15.38 -15.59
N ASP A 675 0.71 15.79 -14.72
CA ASP A 675 0.57 17.14 -14.16
C ASP A 675 0.36 17.03 -12.64
N GLN A 676 1.37 17.38 -11.88
CA GLN A 676 1.39 17.23 -10.42
C GLN A 676 0.32 18.05 -9.69
N THR A 677 -0.22 19.11 -10.32
CA THR A 677 -1.33 19.89 -9.74
C THR A 677 -2.66 19.15 -9.70
N LEU A 678 -2.76 17.99 -10.39
CA LEU A 678 -3.97 17.18 -10.44
C LEU A 678 -4.02 16.08 -9.38
N TYR A 679 -2.94 15.89 -8.62
CA TYR A 679 -2.89 14.88 -7.57
C TYR A 679 -3.37 15.47 -6.23
N ASP A 680 -3.56 14.61 -5.22
CA ASP A 680 -4.18 15.00 -3.95
C ASP A 680 -3.29 15.91 -3.08
N THR A 681 -3.92 16.55 -2.09
CA THR A 681 -3.26 17.49 -1.19
C THR A 681 -2.25 16.82 -0.27
N ILE A 682 -2.57 15.65 0.30
CA ILE A 682 -1.73 15.03 1.34
C ILE A 682 -0.41 14.54 0.76
N TYR A 683 -0.46 13.81 -0.37
CA TYR A 683 0.76 13.35 -1.03
C TYR A 683 1.54 14.50 -1.65
N GLN A 684 0.88 15.27 -2.51
CA GLN A 684 1.60 16.21 -3.35
C GLN A 684 2.17 17.38 -2.54
N GLU A 685 1.41 17.93 -1.60
CA GLU A 685 1.87 19.05 -0.77
C GLU A 685 2.94 18.62 0.23
N ARG A 686 2.93 17.37 0.71
CA ARG A 686 4.00 16.82 1.56
C ARG A 686 5.37 16.95 0.91
N TYR A 687 5.46 16.61 -0.37
CA TYR A 687 6.74 16.56 -1.09
C TYR A 687 7.05 17.81 -1.90
N MET A 688 6.06 18.64 -2.21
CA MET A 688 6.20 19.77 -3.11
C MET A 688 5.87 21.12 -2.47
N GLY A 689 5.27 21.16 -1.27
CA GLY A 689 4.64 22.34 -0.74
C GLY A 689 3.39 22.73 -1.54
N LEU A 690 2.84 23.93 -1.27
CA LEU A 690 1.66 24.39 -1.99
C LEU A 690 1.98 24.83 -3.43
N PRO A 691 1.12 24.56 -4.42
CA PRO A 691 1.38 24.97 -5.81
C PRO A 691 1.54 26.49 -5.98
N GLN A 692 0.83 27.29 -5.20
CA GLN A 692 0.93 28.76 -5.20
C GLN A 692 2.25 29.28 -4.66
N ASP A 693 2.91 28.52 -3.78
CA ASP A 693 4.19 28.89 -3.17
C ASP A 693 5.39 28.30 -3.93
N ASN A 694 5.16 27.22 -4.70
CA ASN A 694 6.18 26.52 -5.48
C ASN A 694 5.75 26.26 -6.95
N PRO A 695 5.30 27.29 -7.70
CA PRO A 695 4.80 27.08 -9.07
C PRO A 695 5.87 26.51 -10.02
N ASP A 696 7.12 26.89 -9.84
CA ASP A 696 8.24 26.40 -10.66
C ASP A 696 8.54 24.93 -10.40
N GLY A 697 8.53 24.47 -9.15
CA GLY A 697 8.70 23.06 -8.82
C GLY A 697 7.62 22.19 -9.43
N TYR A 698 6.35 22.59 -9.35
CA TYR A 698 5.23 21.90 -9.95
C TYR A 698 5.35 21.87 -11.48
N ARG A 699 5.73 22.99 -12.12
CA ARG A 699 5.96 23.05 -13.56
C ARG A 699 7.08 22.11 -13.99
N GLU A 700 8.23 22.19 -13.32
CA GLU A 700 9.42 21.40 -13.66
C GLU A 700 9.24 19.91 -13.33
N GLY A 701 8.49 19.56 -12.30
CA GLY A 701 8.18 18.19 -11.93
C GLY A 701 7.16 17.51 -12.84
N SER A 702 6.32 18.27 -13.53
CA SER A 702 5.22 17.76 -14.37
C SER A 702 5.69 17.43 -15.78
N PRO A 703 5.75 16.16 -16.20
CA PRO A 703 6.25 15.76 -17.52
C PRO A 703 5.47 16.35 -18.70
N ILE A 704 4.18 16.67 -18.54
CA ILE A 704 3.36 17.28 -19.61
C ILE A 704 3.98 18.56 -20.17
N ASN A 705 4.76 19.31 -19.38
CA ASN A 705 5.42 20.54 -19.79
C ASN A 705 6.65 20.31 -20.70
N PHE A 706 7.09 19.06 -20.85
CA PHE A 706 8.23 18.65 -21.66
C PHE A 706 7.83 17.71 -22.80
N ALA A 707 6.54 17.54 -23.05
CA ALA A 707 5.99 16.63 -24.07
C ALA A 707 6.52 16.91 -25.50
N GLU A 708 6.96 18.14 -25.79
CA GLU A 708 7.62 18.51 -27.04
C GLU A 708 8.91 17.74 -27.33
N GLY A 709 9.56 17.25 -26.26
CA GLY A 709 10.78 16.45 -26.33
C GLY A 709 10.58 15.01 -26.78
N LEU A 710 9.34 14.54 -26.90
CA LEU A 710 9.05 13.19 -27.39
C LEU A 710 9.63 12.96 -28.79
N ARG A 711 10.52 11.97 -28.93
CA ARG A 711 11.10 11.50 -30.20
C ARG A 711 10.98 9.99 -30.39
N GLY A 712 10.92 9.24 -29.28
CA GLY A 712 10.76 7.79 -29.29
C GLY A 712 9.31 7.37 -29.33
N ASN A 713 9.07 6.06 -29.20
CA ASN A 713 7.75 5.45 -29.19
C ASN A 713 7.19 5.48 -27.75
N LEU A 714 5.98 6.02 -27.60
CA LEU A 714 5.26 6.10 -26.31
C LEU A 714 4.00 5.26 -26.35
N LEU A 715 3.88 4.30 -25.45
CA LEU A 715 2.61 3.67 -25.07
C LEU A 715 2.11 4.28 -23.77
N LEU A 716 0.96 4.92 -23.82
CA LEU A 716 0.24 5.42 -22.65
C LEU A 716 -0.92 4.46 -22.32
N VAL A 717 -1.02 4.04 -21.06
CA VAL A 717 -2.09 3.13 -20.59
C VAL A 717 -2.77 3.72 -19.38
N HIS A 718 -4.13 3.68 -19.32
CA HIS A 718 -4.84 4.15 -18.15
C HIS A 718 -6.21 3.48 -17.98
N GLY A 719 -6.63 3.28 -16.72
CA GLY A 719 -7.98 2.86 -16.36
C GLY A 719 -8.91 4.06 -16.19
N THR A 720 -10.12 4.04 -16.78
CA THR A 720 -11.05 5.17 -16.66
C THR A 720 -11.76 5.26 -15.32
N GLY A 721 -11.73 4.18 -14.53
CA GLY A 721 -12.23 4.12 -13.16
C GLY A 721 -11.16 4.35 -12.10
N ASP A 722 -9.99 4.90 -12.48
CA ASP A 722 -8.90 5.21 -11.55
C ASP A 722 -9.31 6.36 -10.62
N ASP A 723 -9.55 5.99 -9.35
CA ASP A 723 -9.98 6.90 -8.28
C ASP A 723 -8.80 7.58 -7.59
N ASN A 724 -7.58 7.15 -7.86
CA ASN A 724 -6.33 7.68 -7.30
C ASN A 724 -5.65 8.65 -8.26
N VAL A 725 -5.09 8.13 -9.34
CA VAL A 725 -4.52 8.93 -10.43
C VAL A 725 -5.59 9.12 -11.50
N HIS A 726 -6.30 10.20 -11.44
CA HIS A 726 -7.45 10.42 -12.31
C HIS A 726 -7.07 10.39 -13.80
N PHE A 727 -7.87 9.69 -14.60
CA PHE A 727 -7.74 9.61 -16.07
C PHE A 727 -7.63 10.99 -16.74
N GLN A 728 -8.17 12.03 -16.11
CA GLN A 728 -8.05 13.43 -16.51
C GLN A 728 -6.60 13.83 -16.85
N GLY A 729 -5.61 13.35 -16.07
CA GLY A 729 -4.21 13.65 -16.31
C GLY A 729 -3.74 13.14 -17.67
N SER A 730 -4.05 11.89 -17.99
CA SER A 730 -3.74 11.29 -19.30
C SER A 730 -4.48 12.00 -20.44
N GLN A 731 -5.74 12.38 -20.26
CA GLN A 731 -6.47 13.15 -21.27
C GLN A 731 -5.83 14.52 -21.56
N LYS A 732 -5.34 15.23 -20.53
CA LYS A 732 -4.59 16.48 -20.72
C LYS A 732 -3.28 16.26 -21.47
N LEU A 733 -2.55 15.18 -21.15
CA LEU A 733 -1.31 14.83 -21.85
C LEU A 733 -1.59 14.47 -23.30
N ILE A 734 -2.61 13.66 -23.60
CA ILE A 734 -3.05 13.31 -24.95
C ILE A 734 -3.35 14.58 -25.73
N ASN A 735 -4.15 15.50 -25.17
CA ASN A 735 -4.46 16.78 -25.82
C ASN A 735 -3.20 17.61 -26.10
N ARG A 736 -2.21 17.59 -25.19
CA ARG A 736 -0.93 18.29 -25.40
C ARG A 736 -0.11 17.65 -26.52
N LEU A 737 -0.02 16.32 -26.57
CA LEU A 737 0.71 15.58 -27.61
C LEU A 737 0.09 15.80 -28.99
N VAL A 738 -1.25 15.78 -29.08
CA VAL A 738 -1.99 16.10 -30.31
C VAL A 738 -1.70 17.53 -30.79
N ALA A 739 -1.71 18.51 -29.88
CA ALA A 739 -1.39 19.91 -30.21
C ALA A 739 0.06 20.11 -30.67
N LEU A 740 0.96 19.21 -30.29
CA LEU A 740 2.37 19.21 -30.69
C LEU A 740 2.67 18.34 -31.92
N ASP A 741 1.65 17.71 -32.50
CA ASP A 741 1.76 16.74 -33.61
C ASP A 741 2.74 15.61 -33.29
N LYS A 742 2.70 15.08 -32.04
CA LYS A 742 3.52 13.97 -31.58
C LYS A 742 2.76 12.65 -31.68
N PRO A 743 3.28 11.64 -32.39
CA PRO A 743 2.66 10.33 -32.43
C PRO A 743 2.85 9.60 -31.10
N PHE A 744 1.85 8.84 -30.68
CA PHE A 744 1.86 7.98 -29.51
C PHE A 744 0.77 6.90 -29.64
N ASP A 745 0.90 5.81 -28.90
CA ASP A 745 -0.12 4.80 -28.75
C ASP A 745 -0.81 4.93 -27.40
N PHE A 746 -2.12 4.66 -27.39
CA PHE A 746 -2.93 4.77 -26.18
C PHE A 746 -3.85 3.56 -26.01
N MET A 747 -3.87 3.01 -24.77
CA MET A 747 -4.82 1.97 -24.38
C MET A 747 -5.61 2.39 -23.16
N GLU A 748 -6.91 2.54 -23.36
CA GLU A 748 -7.88 2.76 -22.30
C GLU A 748 -8.42 1.45 -21.76
N TYR A 749 -8.47 1.32 -20.41
CA TYR A 749 -9.15 0.21 -19.74
C TYR A 749 -10.44 0.71 -19.10
N PRO A 750 -11.60 0.49 -19.73
CA PRO A 750 -12.87 1.02 -19.24
C PRO A 750 -13.19 0.54 -17.83
N ASN A 751 -13.49 1.48 -16.94
CA ASN A 751 -13.87 1.28 -15.54
C ASN A 751 -12.92 0.43 -14.68
N ARG A 752 -11.64 0.26 -15.09
CA ARG A 752 -10.60 -0.35 -14.25
C ARG A 752 -10.02 0.74 -13.35
N THR A 753 -9.74 0.36 -12.09
CA THR A 753 -9.12 1.25 -11.11
C THR A 753 -7.61 1.39 -11.33
N HIS A 754 -6.90 2.02 -10.40
CA HIS A 754 -5.46 2.26 -10.50
C HIS A 754 -4.61 0.99 -10.71
N ALA A 755 -5.07 -0.13 -10.21
CA ALA A 755 -4.38 -1.41 -10.35
C ALA A 755 -4.58 -2.11 -11.70
N ILE A 756 -5.55 -1.70 -12.51
CA ILE A 756 -5.92 -2.26 -13.83
C ILE A 756 -5.90 -3.80 -13.81
N ASN A 757 -6.56 -4.41 -12.82
CA ASN A 757 -6.57 -5.86 -12.63
C ASN A 757 -7.97 -6.45 -12.43
N GLU A 758 -9.01 -5.61 -12.39
CA GLU A 758 -10.39 -6.03 -12.24
C GLU A 758 -10.95 -6.61 -13.55
N GLY A 759 -11.83 -7.59 -13.40
CA GLY A 759 -12.49 -8.28 -14.52
C GLY A 759 -11.61 -9.35 -15.17
N ASP A 760 -12.26 -10.25 -15.88
CA ASP A 760 -11.63 -11.41 -16.48
C ASP A 760 -10.63 -11.03 -17.58
N GLY A 761 -9.44 -11.61 -17.54
CA GLY A 761 -8.41 -11.43 -18.54
C GLY A 761 -7.67 -10.09 -18.53
N THR A 762 -8.08 -9.11 -17.71
CA THR A 762 -7.49 -7.75 -17.71
C THR A 762 -5.98 -7.76 -17.50
N SER A 763 -5.48 -8.46 -16.47
CA SER A 763 -4.05 -8.52 -16.18
C SER A 763 -3.25 -9.19 -17.29
N LEU A 764 -3.75 -10.28 -17.87
CA LEU A 764 -3.10 -10.94 -19.01
C LEU A 764 -3.07 -10.02 -20.24
N HIS A 765 -4.19 -9.38 -20.55
CA HIS A 765 -4.27 -8.46 -21.69
C HIS A 765 -3.29 -7.30 -21.56
N LEU A 766 -3.24 -6.67 -20.38
CA LEU A 766 -2.33 -5.55 -20.12
C LEU A 766 -0.86 -5.94 -20.31
N HIS A 767 -0.41 -7.01 -19.66
CA HIS A 767 0.99 -7.42 -19.74
C HIS A 767 1.36 -7.98 -21.13
N SER A 768 0.40 -8.59 -21.83
CA SER A 768 0.57 -8.97 -23.23
C SER A 768 0.69 -7.78 -24.16
N LEU A 769 -0.07 -6.70 -23.91
CA LEU A 769 0.03 -5.43 -24.64
C LEU A 769 1.42 -4.81 -24.43
N LEU A 770 1.88 -4.69 -23.17
CA LEU A 770 3.21 -4.15 -22.85
C LEU A 770 4.32 -4.96 -23.54
N ALA A 771 4.25 -6.28 -23.47
CA ALA A 771 5.24 -7.16 -24.10
C ALA A 771 5.24 -7.04 -25.62
N ARG A 772 4.08 -6.99 -26.28
CA ARG A 772 3.97 -6.79 -27.73
C ARG A 772 4.55 -5.45 -28.16
N TYR A 773 4.17 -4.38 -27.46
CA TYR A 773 4.66 -3.05 -27.75
C TYR A 773 6.18 -2.97 -27.64
N LEU A 774 6.74 -3.56 -26.58
CA LEU A 774 8.19 -3.62 -26.42
C LEU A 774 8.86 -4.38 -27.55
N LEU A 775 8.37 -5.56 -27.95
CA LEU A 775 8.92 -6.37 -29.06
C LEU A 775 8.85 -5.65 -30.40
N GLU A 776 7.78 -4.90 -30.66
CA GLU A 776 7.56 -4.16 -31.89
C GLU A 776 8.56 -3.00 -32.06
N HIS A 777 8.79 -2.26 -30.98
CA HIS A 777 9.60 -1.03 -31.03
C HIS A 777 11.02 -1.20 -30.50
N LEU A 778 11.34 -2.30 -29.81
CA LEU A 778 12.66 -2.63 -29.31
C LEU A 778 12.95 -4.11 -29.53
N PRO A 779 13.43 -4.55 -30.69
CA PRO A 779 13.62 -5.97 -30.97
C PRO A 779 14.46 -6.70 -29.92
N ALA A 780 13.98 -7.85 -29.48
CA ALA A 780 14.62 -8.70 -28.48
C ALA A 780 15.87 -9.40 -29.00
N GLY A 781 16.67 -9.92 -28.10
CA GLY A 781 17.86 -10.72 -28.39
C GLY A 781 19.12 -9.90 -28.71
N PRO A 782 20.24 -10.59 -28.79
CA PRO A 782 21.53 -9.93 -29.01
C PRO A 782 21.76 -9.63 -30.49
N ARG A 783 22.63 -8.64 -30.78
CA ARG A 783 23.17 -8.36 -32.11
C ARG A 783 24.69 -8.09 -32.06
#